data_2817f87c53e11386219bfe43e1b5b338
#
_entry.id   2817f87c53e11386219bfe43e1b5b338
#
_cell.length_a   1.000
_cell.length_b   1.000
_cell.length_c   1.000
_cell.angle_alpha   90.00
_cell.angle_beta   90.00
_cell.angle_gamma   90.00
#
_symmetry.space_group_name_H-M   'P 1'
#
loop_
_entity.id
_entity.type
_entity.pdbx_description
1 polymer ?
#
loop_
_entity_poly.entity_id
_entity_poly.type
_entity_poly.pdbx_seq_one_letter_code
_entity_poly.pdbx_strand_id
1 'polypeptide(L)'
;MAKNYNADSITVLEGLEAVRRRPGMYIGSIGSRGLNHLIYEILDNSVDEHLAGYGTEIYVTLGKDGSCTVRDMGRGIPVDRHKKGISAERIVMTTLHAGGKFDDSNYKTSGGLHGVGSSVVNALSNYMRVRVFQDGKIYEDEYSRGIPTKELVDGLLPVVGKTRETGTETCFIPDDTIFEKTRFKEDWLKSRLHETAYLNPNLHLFFRDERGDEPVEIEYYEPNGIVSFVEELVKDSEKAVTPVIYFQGKSEKTELECAFQFTDSFEENILGFCNGIYTVEGGTHIVGFKTKFLQLVNGYARQLGVLKEKDQNFTGADSRNGMVAVLSVKYPEPVFEGQTKTKLASLEAAKEVSQITGEELERFFDRNVEIVKAILTCAEKSAKIRKQEERAKVNLLSKSKYSFDSNGKLANCISKNAEECEIFIVEGDSAGGSAKTSRNRHTQAILPLRGKILNVEKASMDKVLANAEIKTMINAFGCGFSEGYGNDFDITKLRYHKIILMTDADVDGSHIDTLLLTFFYRFMPELIQEGHIYVSMPPLYLVSPIKKTEKPQYLYDERALTEYQKKHGTEGYDLKRFKGLGEMNPKELWDTTLNPENRVLKRVEIEDAKLASQVTTMLMGAEVAPRREFIFTHAREAEIDT
;
A
#
# COMPACT_ATOMS: atom_id res chain seq x y z
N MET A 1 13.28 40.16 -10.55
CA MET A 1 12.94 40.90 -9.34
C MET A 1 12.51 39.89 -8.29
N ALA A 2 13.25 39.74 -7.20
CA ALA A 2 12.84 38.88 -6.08
C ALA A 2 11.56 39.48 -5.48
N LYS A 3 10.48 38.72 -5.45
CA LYS A 3 9.26 39.09 -4.72
C LYS A 3 9.64 39.20 -3.24
N ASN A 4 9.49 40.41 -2.65
CA ASN A 4 9.66 40.58 -1.22
C ASN A 4 8.67 39.65 -0.51
N TYR A 5 9.19 38.73 0.32
CA TYR A 5 8.40 37.92 1.21
C TYR A 5 8.01 38.79 2.41
N ASN A 6 6.77 39.24 2.42
CA ASN A 6 6.20 40.10 3.47
C ASN A 6 4.85 39.55 3.95
N ALA A 7 4.19 40.22 4.87
CA ALA A 7 2.89 39.82 5.42
C ALA A 7 1.82 39.61 4.34
N ASP A 8 1.84 40.43 3.26
CA ASP A 8 0.88 40.31 2.14
C ASP A 8 1.10 39.04 1.28
N SER A 9 2.24 38.39 1.45
CA SER A 9 2.54 37.11 0.76
C SER A 9 1.96 35.90 1.50
N ILE A 10 1.42 36.06 2.70
CA ILE A 10 0.78 35.00 3.49
C ILE A 10 -0.69 34.91 3.08
N THR A 11 -1.07 33.81 2.43
CA THR A 11 -2.45 33.52 2.05
C THR A 11 -3.09 32.63 3.10
N VAL A 12 -4.20 33.06 3.69
CA VAL A 12 -5.03 32.25 4.56
C VAL A 12 -6.11 31.59 3.70
N LEU A 13 -6.18 30.25 3.75
CA LEU A 13 -7.23 29.48 3.09
C LEU A 13 -8.28 29.10 4.13
N GLU A 14 -9.53 29.40 3.87
CA GLU A 14 -10.63 29.13 4.78
C GLU A 14 -11.53 28.00 4.22
N GLY A 15 -12.08 27.17 5.11
CA GLY A 15 -13.09 26.16 4.81
C GLY A 15 -12.61 25.14 3.77
N LEU A 16 -13.49 24.80 2.84
CA LEU A 16 -13.27 23.75 1.83
C LEU A 16 -12.30 24.15 0.69
N GLU A 17 -11.97 25.43 0.57
CA GLU A 17 -10.96 25.86 -0.41
C GLU A 17 -9.57 25.30 -0.08
N ALA A 18 -9.25 25.18 1.22
CA ALA A 18 -8.00 24.55 1.68
C ALA A 18 -7.89 23.10 1.21
N VAL A 19 -8.99 22.33 1.24
CA VAL A 19 -9.07 20.96 0.77
C VAL A 19 -8.80 20.87 -0.74
N ARG A 20 -9.47 21.70 -1.52
CA ARG A 20 -9.31 21.75 -2.98
C ARG A 20 -7.89 22.12 -3.40
N ARG A 21 -7.23 23.00 -2.66
CA ARG A 21 -5.88 23.48 -2.98
C ARG A 21 -4.79 22.50 -2.57
N ARG A 22 -5.02 21.67 -1.56
CA ARG A 22 -4.08 20.68 -1.02
C ARG A 22 -4.78 19.34 -0.74
N PRO A 23 -5.39 18.70 -1.75
CA PRO A 23 -6.18 17.48 -1.55
C PRO A 23 -5.35 16.34 -0.96
N GLY A 24 -4.07 16.22 -1.31
CA GLY A 24 -3.18 15.18 -0.78
C GLY A 24 -3.03 15.18 0.75
N MET A 25 -3.25 16.31 1.43
CA MET A 25 -3.24 16.37 2.90
C MET A 25 -4.42 15.62 3.54
N TYR A 26 -5.53 15.47 2.82
CA TYR A 26 -6.79 14.89 3.32
C TYR A 26 -7.03 13.46 2.79
N ILE A 27 -6.64 13.17 1.54
CA ILE A 27 -6.89 11.89 0.88
C ILE A 27 -5.59 11.15 0.48
N GLY A 28 -4.43 11.64 0.93
CA GLY A 28 -3.12 11.02 0.71
C GLY A 28 -2.54 11.22 -0.71
N SER A 29 -3.33 11.15 -1.76
CA SER A 29 -2.89 11.34 -3.14
C SER A 29 -4.03 11.85 -4.03
N ILE A 30 -3.71 12.36 -5.24
CA ILE A 30 -4.70 12.72 -6.28
C ILE A 30 -4.82 11.65 -7.38
N GLY A 31 -4.12 10.52 -7.25
CA GLY A 31 -4.22 9.37 -8.13
C GLY A 31 -5.39 8.44 -7.79
N SER A 32 -5.41 7.25 -8.37
CA SER A 32 -6.50 6.27 -8.19
C SER A 32 -6.73 5.90 -6.72
N ARG A 33 -5.70 5.92 -5.85
CA ARG A 33 -5.83 5.65 -4.42
C ARG A 33 -6.66 6.72 -3.72
N GLY A 34 -6.31 7.99 -3.90
CA GLY A 34 -7.08 9.09 -3.32
C GLY A 34 -8.49 9.20 -3.91
N LEU A 35 -8.65 8.85 -5.19
CA LEU A 35 -9.97 8.78 -5.81
C LEU A 35 -10.88 7.74 -5.12
N ASN A 36 -10.41 6.50 -4.95
CA ASN A 36 -11.17 5.47 -4.26
C ASN A 36 -11.38 5.79 -2.78
N HIS A 37 -10.46 6.54 -2.16
CA HIS A 37 -10.59 6.97 -0.77
C HIS A 37 -11.84 7.84 -0.52
N LEU A 38 -12.32 8.57 -1.53
CA LEU A 38 -13.59 9.30 -1.44
C LEU A 38 -14.77 8.36 -1.15
N ILE A 39 -14.80 7.17 -1.78
CA ILE A 39 -15.84 6.15 -1.52
C ILE A 39 -15.70 5.64 -0.09
N TYR A 40 -14.46 5.39 0.35
CA TYR A 40 -14.21 4.83 1.69
C TYR A 40 -14.66 5.78 2.80
N GLU A 41 -14.47 7.09 2.65
CA GLU A 41 -14.95 8.07 3.64
C GLU A 41 -16.48 8.07 3.79
N ILE A 42 -17.22 7.90 2.69
CA ILE A 42 -18.70 7.81 2.76
C ILE A 42 -19.14 6.43 3.28
N LEU A 43 -18.50 5.35 2.82
CA LEU A 43 -18.76 3.99 3.27
C LEU A 43 -18.52 3.84 4.78
N ASP A 44 -17.40 4.36 5.28
CA ASP A 44 -17.04 4.30 6.71
C ASP A 44 -18.09 5.03 7.57
N ASN A 45 -18.71 6.11 7.07
CA ASN A 45 -19.82 6.75 7.78
C ASN A 45 -21.05 5.85 7.88
N SER A 46 -21.36 5.12 6.82
CA SER A 46 -22.47 4.16 6.79
C SER A 46 -22.19 2.94 7.70
N VAL A 47 -20.95 2.48 7.74
CA VAL A 47 -20.49 1.42 8.66
C VAL A 47 -20.57 1.88 10.12
N ASP A 48 -20.22 3.14 10.42
CA ASP A 48 -20.33 3.71 11.76
C ASP A 48 -21.80 3.74 12.26
N GLU A 49 -22.79 3.97 11.39
CA GLU A 49 -24.21 3.83 11.73
C GLU A 49 -24.58 2.39 12.12
N HIS A 50 -24.06 1.41 11.35
CA HIS A 50 -24.24 0.00 11.69
C HIS A 50 -23.59 -0.36 13.03
N LEU A 51 -22.36 0.08 13.28
CA LEU A 51 -21.64 -0.14 14.56
C LEU A 51 -22.35 0.53 15.74
N ALA A 52 -23.07 1.63 15.50
CA ALA A 52 -23.95 2.27 16.48
C ALA A 52 -25.28 1.52 16.72
N GLY A 53 -25.49 0.41 15.98
CA GLY A 53 -26.68 -0.45 16.10
C GLY A 53 -27.83 -0.08 15.17
N TYR A 54 -27.59 0.73 14.13
CA TYR A 54 -28.62 1.19 13.21
C TYR A 54 -28.34 0.75 11.78
N GLY A 55 -29.30 0.04 11.18
CA GLY A 55 -29.20 -0.48 9.82
C GLY A 55 -28.28 -1.71 9.70
N THR A 56 -28.65 -2.59 8.78
CA THR A 56 -27.91 -3.84 8.48
C THR A 56 -27.59 -3.99 7.01
N GLU A 57 -27.89 -2.98 6.21
CA GLU A 57 -27.71 -3.00 4.76
C GLU A 57 -27.05 -1.71 4.29
N ILE A 58 -26.05 -1.85 3.43
CA ILE A 58 -25.39 -0.74 2.73
C ILE A 58 -25.30 -1.09 1.24
N TYR A 59 -25.67 -0.14 0.40
CA TYR A 59 -25.65 -0.27 -1.06
C TYR A 59 -24.60 0.66 -1.64
N VAL A 60 -23.73 0.14 -2.49
CA VAL A 60 -22.69 0.92 -3.20
C VAL A 60 -22.86 0.71 -4.69
N THR A 61 -23.13 1.79 -5.42
CA THR A 61 -23.36 1.75 -6.87
C THR A 61 -22.36 2.63 -7.61
N LEU A 62 -21.72 2.09 -8.65
CA LEU A 62 -20.92 2.84 -9.61
C LEU A 62 -21.75 3.10 -10.87
N GLY A 63 -22.08 4.37 -11.12
CA GLY A 63 -22.92 4.79 -12.24
C GLY A 63 -22.17 4.91 -13.56
N LYS A 64 -22.91 4.80 -14.68
CA LYS A 64 -22.39 5.00 -16.05
C LYS A 64 -21.84 6.42 -16.29
N ASP A 65 -22.37 7.38 -15.56
CA ASP A 65 -21.96 8.80 -15.61
C ASP A 65 -20.70 9.11 -14.80
N GLY A 66 -20.05 8.09 -14.22
CA GLY A 66 -18.88 8.23 -13.36
C GLY A 66 -19.21 8.57 -11.90
N SER A 67 -20.48 8.53 -11.53
CA SER A 67 -20.90 8.73 -10.13
C SER A 67 -20.64 7.50 -9.27
N CYS A 68 -20.48 7.75 -7.97
CA CYS A 68 -20.59 6.72 -6.93
C CYS A 68 -21.72 7.09 -5.98
N THR A 69 -22.60 6.13 -5.70
CA THR A 69 -23.69 6.28 -4.73
C THR A 69 -23.49 5.29 -3.60
N VAL A 70 -23.49 5.79 -2.37
CA VAL A 70 -23.50 4.97 -1.15
C VAL A 70 -24.77 5.28 -0.40
N ARG A 71 -25.55 4.22 -0.05
CA ARG A 71 -26.79 4.33 0.70
C ARG A 71 -26.75 3.37 1.87
N ASP A 72 -27.06 3.87 3.06
CA ASP A 72 -27.29 3.08 4.27
C ASP A 72 -28.77 3.11 4.72
N MET A 73 -29.10 2.19 5.61
CA MET A 73 -30.39 2.09 6.28
C MET A 73 -30.29 2.50 7.77
N GLY A 74 -29.38 3.42 8.08
CA GLY A 74 -29.17 3.96 9.42
C GLY A 74 -30.25 4.95 9.87
N ARG A 75 -29.91 5.82 10.82
CA ARG A 75 -30.81 6.88 11.32
C ARG A 75 -31.02 8.03 10.33
N GLY A 76 -30.09 8.21 9.42
CA GLY A 76 -29.97 9.42 8.60
C GLY A 76 -29.20 10.54 9.30
N ILE A 77 -28.47 11.33 8.52
CA ILE A 77 -27.79 12.54 9.03
C ILE A 77 -28.87 13.49 9.60
N PRO A 78 -28.68 14.11 10.80
CA PRO A 78 -29.65 15.04 11.35
C PRO A 78 -29.95 16.19 10.37
N VAL A 79 -31.22 16.44 10.11
CA VAL A 79 -31.71 17.51 9.21
C VAL A 79 -32.25 18.71 9.96
N ASP A 80 -32.33 18.61 11.29
CA ASP A 80 -32.82 19.66 12.16
C ASP A 80 -31.96 20.93 12.06
N ARG A 81 -32.54 22.05 12.53
CA ARG A 81 -31.86 23.33 12.57
C ARG A 81 -30.78 23.34 13.64
N HIS A 82 -29.52 23.44 13.22
CA HIS A 82 -28.39 23.63 14.12
C HIS A 82 -28.38 25.03 14.73
N LYS A 83 -27.61 25.24 15.81
CA LYS A 83 -27.41 26.55 16.47
C LYS A 83 -26.95 27.66 15.53
N LYS A 84 -26.33 27.34 14.39
CA LYS A 84 -25.96 28.28 13.33
C LYS A 84 -27.11 28.72 12.42
N GLY A 85 -28.36 28.28 12.69
CA GLY A 85 -29.55 28.69 11.98
C GLY A 85 -29.88 27.94 10.68
N ILE A 86 -29.05 26.97 10.30
CA ILE A 86 -29.23 26.14 9.10
C ILE A 86 -29.26 24.65 9.44
N SER A 87 -29.67 23.79 8.51
CA SER A 87 -29.71 22.34 8.67
C SER A 87 -28.36 21.77 9.11
N ALA A 88 -28.38 20.82 10.05
CA ALA A 88 -27.19 20.15 10.54
C ALA A 88 -26.49 19.38 9.43
N GLU A 89 -27.23 18.76 8.51
CA GLU A 89 -26.67 18.09 7.33
C GLU A 89 -25.76 19.04 6.53
N ARG A 90 -26.25 20.24 6.16
CA ARG A 90 -25.46 21.23 5.41
C ARG A 90 -24.20 21.66 6.15
N ILE A 91 -24.22 21.72 7.48
CA ILE A 91 -23.03 22.01 8.27
C ILE A 91 -22.02 20.89 8.14
N VAL A 92 -22.44 19.62 8.24
CA VAL A 92 -21.56 18.46 8.10
C VAL A 92 -20.91 18.42 6.70
N MET A 93 -21.66 18.76 5.66
CA MET A 93 -21.17 18.75 4.28
C MET A 93 -20.29 19.93 3.90
N THR A 94 -20.40 21.08 4.60
CA THR A 94 -19.72 22.32 4.20
C THR A 94 -18.69 22.84 5.20
N THR A 95 -18.60 22.23 6.38
CA THR A 95 -17.70 22.70 7.44
C THR A 95 -16.74 21.60 7.85
N LEU A 96 -15.43 21.89 7.83
CA LEU A 96 -14.42 20.98 8.37
C LEU A 96 -14.58 20.86 9.89
N HIS A 97 -14.28 19.70 10.43
CA HIS A 97 -14.39 19.40 11.86
C HIS A 97 -15.81 19.60 12.40
N ALA A 98 -16.80 19.20 11.61
CA ALA A 98 -18.20 19.18 11.99
C ALA A 98 -18.73 17.74 11.93
N GLY A 99 -19.37 17.26 12.98
CA GLY A 99 -19.95 15.90 13.02
C GLY A 99 -20.46 15.54 14.41
N GLY A 100 -21.36 14.55 14.46
CA GLY A 100 -21.90 14.01 15.71
C GLY A 100 -21.00 13.01 16.44
N LYS A 101 -19.83 12.69 15.87
CA LYS A 101 -18.87 11.71 16.41
C LYS A 101 -17.89 12.31 17.44
N PHE A 102 -17.99 13.62 17.72
CA PHE A 102 -17.28 14.29 18.82
C PHE A 102 -17.96 14.13 20.17
N ASP A 103 -19.13 13.47 20.21
CA ASP A 103 -19.89 13.23 21.42
C ASP A 103 -20.05 11.71 21.61
N ASP A 104 -19.38 11.16 22.63
CA ASP A 104 -19.36 9.73 22.97
C ASP A 104 -20.74 9.14 23.26
N SER A 105 -21.75 10.00 23.52
CA SER A 105 -23.12 9.55 23.73
C SER A 105 -23.78 8.98 22.47
N ASN A 106 -23.32 9.38 21.28
CA ASN A 106 -23.90 8.98 20.00
C ASN A 106 -23.14 7.82 19.35
N TYR A 107 -21.80 7.76 19.52
CA TYR A 107 -20.95 6.73 18.93
C TYR A 107 -19.86 6.32 19.94
N LYS A 108 -19.95 5.12 20.48
CA LYS A 108 -18.95 4.59 21.42
C LYS A 108 -17.63 4.25 20.73
N THR A 109 -17.71 3.79 19.49
CA THR A 109 -16.56 3.46 18.64
C THR A 109 -16.91 3.87 17.23
N SER A 110 -16.06 4.63 16.58
CA SER A 110 -16.24 5.04 15.18
C SER A 110 -14.92 5.04 14.44
N GLY A 111 -14.97 4.82 13.13
CA GLY A 111 -13.83 4.99 12.23
C GLY A 111 -13.60 6.46 11.87
N GLY A 112 -14.66 7.25 11.78
CA GLY A 112 -14.65 8.65 11.36
C GLY A 112 -14.43 9.63 12.51
N LEU A 113 -13.20 9.81 12.99
CA LEU A 113 -12.88 10.60 14.18
C LEU A 113 -12.70 12.10 13.96
N HIS A 114 -12.33 12.52 12.74
CA HIS A 114 -11.90 13.89 12.50
C HIS A 114 -13.02 14.84 12.04
N GLY A 115 -14.21 14.31 11.71
CA GLY A 115 -15.34 15.11 11.23
C GLY A 115 -15.05 15.86 9.92
N VAL A 116 -14.25 15.29 9.05
CA VAL A 116 -13.85 15.92 7.78
C VAL A 116 -14.22 15.10 6.53
N GLY A 117 -14.47 13.79 6.65
CA GLY A 117 -14.63 12.90 5.50
C GLY A 117 -15.69 13.38 4.50
N SER A 118 -16.94 13.57 4.95
CA SER A 118 -18.03 14.01 4.06
C SER A 118 -17.78 15.37 3.42
N SER A 119 -17.25 16.33 4.17
CA SER A 119 -16.94 17.66 3.66
C SER A 119 -15.76 17.67 2.69
N VAL A 120 -14.78 16.77 2.87
CA VAL A 120 -13.66 16.54 1.95
C VAL A 120 -14.17 15.94 0.64
N VAL A 121 -15.03 14.90 0.70
CA VAL A 121 -15.65 14.32 -0.52
C VAL A 121 -16.44 15.38 -1.27
N ASN A 122 -17.24 16.19 -0.58
CA ASN A 122 -17.98 17.30 -1.18
C ASN A 122 -17.04 18.31 -1.87
N ALA A 123 -15.98 18.74 -1.18
CA ALA A 123 -15.01 19.70 -1.74
C ALA A 123 -14.30 19.17 -3.01
N LEU A 124 -14.08 17.86 -3.10
CA LEU A 124 -13.35 17.20 -4.19
C LEU A 124 -14.27 16.62 -5.27
N SER A 125 -15.58 16.87 -5.18
CA SER A 125 -16.58 16.42 -6.15
C SER A 125 -17.08 17.59 -7.01
N ASN A 126 -17.19 17.34 -8.31
CA ASN A 126 -17.83 18.27 -9.23
C ASN A 126 -19.33 18.39 -8.94
N TYR A 127 -19.95 17.28 -8.59
CA TYR A 127 -21.33 17.17 -8.18
C TYR A 127 -21.46 16.26 -6.97
N MET A 128 -22.30 16.66 -6.01
CA MET A 128 -22.71 15.80 -4.90
C MET A 128 -24.18 16.04 -4.56
N ARG A 129 -24.90 14.96 -4.32
CA ARG A 129 -26.29 14.95 -3.83
C ARG A 129 -26.37 14.11 -2.58
N VAL A 130 -27.00 14.67 -1.56
CA VAL A 130 -27.30 13.97 -0.30
C VAL A 130 -28.80 13.89 -0.12
N ARG A 131 -29.32 12.67 0.09
CA ARG A 131 -30.69 12.41 0.48
C ARG A 131 -30.72 11.83 1.87
N VAL A 132 -31.55 12.40 2.72
CA VAL A 132 -31.78 11.89 4.07
C VAL A 132 -33.21 11.40 4.18
N PHE A 133 -33.34 10.14 4.58
CA PHE A 133 -34.63 9.44 4.78
C PHE A 133 -34.92 9.41 6.28
N GLN A 134 -35.78 10.29 6.73
CA GLN A 134 -36.08 10.45 8.16
C GLN A 134 -37.50 10.95 8.37
N ASP A 135 -38.16 10.50 9.43
CA ASP A 135 -39.50 10.96 9.86
C ASP A 135 -40.59 10.90 8.77
N GLY A 136 -40.51 9.86 7.92
CA GLY A 136 -41.46 9.65 6.82
C GLY A 136 -41.25 10.56 5.62
N LYS A 137 -40.15 11.31 5.56
CA LYS A 137 -39.81 12.29 4.51
C LYS A 137 -38.47 12.00 3.89
N ILE A 138 -38.31 12.45 2.66
CA ILE A 138 -37.04 12.49 1.95
C ILE A 138 -36.59 13.95 1.86
N TYR A 139 -35.47 14.26 2.53
CA TYR A 139 -34.80 15.56 2.44
C TYR A 139 -33.68 15.46 1.42
N GLU A 140 -33.41 16.54 0.68
CA GLU A 140 -32.37 16.52 -0.34
C GLU A 140 -31.57 17.82 -0.34
N ASP A 141 -30.24 17.69 -0.42
CA ASP A 141 -29.33 18.79 -0.70
C ASP A 141 -28.41 18.44 -1.88
N GLU A 142 -27.91 19.46 -2.56
CA GLU A 142 -27.01 19.33 -3.69
C GLU A 142 -25.85 20.33 -3.58
N TYR A 143 -24.70 19.89 -4.09
CA TYR A 143 -23.47 20.65 -4.00
C TYR A 143 -22.68 20.55 -5.30
N SER A 144 -21.93 21.60 -5.58
CA SER A 144 -20.90 21.59 -6.61
C SER A 144 -19.60 22.15 -6.02
N ARG A 145 -18.54 21.31 -6.01
CA ARG A 145 -17.21 21.69 -5.53
C ARG A 145 -17.22 22.26 -4.11
N GLY A 146 -18.03 21.64 -3.24
CA GLY A 146 -18.18 22.06 -1.85
C GLY A 146 -19.19 23.19 -1.60
N ILE A 147 -19.78 23.75 -2.64
CA ILE A 147 -20.73 24.88 -2.56
C ILE A 147 -22.16 24.35 -2.70
N PRO A 148 -23.06 24.62 -1.75
CA PRO A 148 -24.46 24.25 -1.89
C PRO A 148 -25.10 24.90 -3.11
N THR A 149 -25.90 24.13 -3.86
CA THR A 149 -26.62 24.62 -5.06
C THR A 149 -28.11 24.74 -4.83
N LYS A 150 -28.65 24.08 -3.77
CA LYS A 150 -30.05 24.20 -3.38
C LYS A 150 -30.27 25.26 -2.30
N GLU A 151 -31.39 25.96 -2.40
CA GLU A 151 -31.81 26.91 -1.39
C GLU A 151 -32.48 26.19 -0.21
N LEU A 152 -32.21 26.66 1.00
CA LEU A 152 -32.90 26.21 2.20
C LEU A 152 -34.25 26.92 2.32
N VAL A 153 -35.26 26.18 2.75
CA VAL A 153 -36.55 26.73 3.11
C VAL A 153 -36.57 26.96 4.63
N ASP A 154 -36.61 28.23 5.04
CA ASP A 154 -36.52 28.60 6.47
C ASP A 154 -35.31 27.95 7.18
N GLY A 155 -34.14 27.88 6.51
CA GLY A 155 -32.92 27.29 7.06
C GLY A 155 -32.91 25.77 7.13
N LEU A 156 -33.93 25.07 6.60
CA LEU A 156 -34.04 23.62 6.54
C LEU A 156 -33.95 23.12 5.10
N LEU A 157 -33.58 21.85 4.95
CA LEU A 157 -33.55 21.19 3.64
C LEU A 157 -34.94 21.05 3.04
N PRO A 158 -35.08 21.15 1.70
CA PRO A 158 -36.34 20.89 1.03
C PRO A 158 -36.74 19.42 1.16
N VAL A 159 -38.05 19.18 1.34
CA VAL A 159 -38.64 17.84 1.30
C VAL A 159 -39.03 17.53 -0.13
N VAL A 160 -38.39 16.51 -0.71
CA VAL A 160 -38.60 16.09 -2.11
C VAL A 160 -39.52 14.87 -2.25
N GLY A 161 -39.83 14.18 -1.15
CA GLY A 161 -40.68 13.00 -1.18
C GLY A 161 -41.09 12.49 0.18
N LYS A 162 -41.85 11.37 0.17
CA LYS A 162 -42.22 10.60 1.35
C LYS A 162 -41.62 9.21 1.30
N THR A 163 -41.26 8.65 2.44
CA THR A 163 -40.66 7.32 2.56
C THR A 163 -41.13 6.60 3.81
N ARG A 164 -40.94 5.29 3.85
CA ARG A 164 -41.04 4.47 5.07
C ARG A 164 -39.67 4.01 5.56
N GLU A 165 -38.64 4.28 4.78
CA GLU A 165 -37.26 3.90 5.05
C GLU A 165 -36.56 5.00 5.85
N THR A 166 -35.43 4.63 6.47
CA THR A 166 -34.51 5.55 7.13
C THR A 166 -33.14 5.45 6.49
N GLY A 167 -32.24 6.38 6.78
CA GLY A 167 -30.84 6.33 6.35
C GLY A 167 -30.39 7.52 5.54
N THR A 168 -29.19 7.42 4.99
CA THR A 168 -28.58 8.44 4.14
C THR A 168 -28.18 7.85 2.79
N GLU A 169 -28.41 8.57 1.72
CA GLU A 169 -27.89 8.30 0.39
C GLU A 169 -27.00 9.45 -0.04
N THR A 170 -25.74 9.16 -0.33
CA THR A 170 -24.78 10.13 -0.85
C THR A 170 -24.33 9.69 -2.24
N CYS A 171 -24.62 10.51 -3.24
CA CYS A 171 -24.18 10.33 -4.63
C CYS A 171 -23.20 11.44 -5.00
N PHE A 172 -22.04 11.10 -5.55
CA PHE A 172 -21.04 12.09 -5.93
C PHE A 172 -20.30 11.72 -7.22
N ILE A 173 -19.85 12.75 -7.94
CA ILE A 173 -18.99 12.65 -9.13
C ILE A 173 -17.69 13.38 -8.82
N PRO A 174 -16.53 12.73 -8.87
CA PRO A 174 -15.24 13.36 -8.61
C PRO A 174 -14.96 14.53 -9.57
N ASP A 175 -14.22 15.53 -9.07
CA ASP A 175 -13.85 16.71 -9.89
C ASP A 175 -12.63 16.39 -10.77
N ASP A 176 -12.83 16.38 -12.09
CA ASP A 176 -11.83 16.15 -13.12
C ASP A 176 -10.75 17.25 -13.21
N THR A 177 -10.97 18.39 -12.55
CA THR A 177 -9.94 19.44 -12.43
C THR A 177 -8.92 19.15 -11.33
N ILE A 178 -9.18 18.15 -10.46
CA ILE A 178 -8.32 17.75 -9.35
C ILE A 178 -7.70 16.38 -9.60
N PHE A 179 -8.52 15.41 -10.06
CA PHE A 179 -8.06 14.04 -10.29
C PHE A 179 -7.66 13.85 -11.76
N GLU A 180 -6.47 13.30 -11.98
CA GLU A 180 -6.00 12.97 -13.35
C GLU A 180 -6.86 11.91 -14.03
N LYS A 181 -7.42 11.00 -13.24
CA LYS A 181 -8.35 9.95 -13.66
C LYS A 181 -9.53 9.92 -12.70
N THR A 182 -10.74 9.98 -13.23
CA THR A 182 -12.00 9.96 -12.44
C THR A 182 -12.70 8.60 -12.44
N ARG A 183 -12.08 7.56 -13.04
CA ARG A 183 -12.64 6.22 -13.04
C ARG A 183 -12.22 5.45 -11.80
N PHE A 184 -13.17 5.09 -10.96
CA PHE A 184 -12.96 4.26 -9.77
C PHE A 184 -12.45 2.86 -10.13
N LYS A 185 -11.51 2.35 -9.34
CA LYS A 185 -11.00 0.98 -9.42
C LYS A 185 -11.94 0.05 -8.68
N GLU A 186 -12.68 -0.77 -9.44
CA GLU A 186 -13.70 -1.67 -8.88
C GLU A 186 -13.10 -2.78 -8.02
N ASP A 187 -11.95 -3.34 -8.41
CA ASP A 187 -11.31 -4.41 -7.65
C ASP A 187 -10.93 -3.96 -6.23
N TRP A 188 -10.44 -2.73 -6.09
CA TRP A 188 -10.12 -2.16 -4.79
C TRP A 188 -11.38 -1.94 -3.93
N LEU A 189 -12.47 -1.54 -4.57
CA LEU A 189 -13.75 -1.37 -3.89
C LEU A 189 -14.33 -2.72 -3.48
N LYS A 190 -14.30 -3.72 -4.36
CA LYS A 190 -14.74 -5.10 -4.05
C LYS A 190 -13.96 -5.67 -2.86
N SER A 191 -12.63 -5.54 -2.86
CA SER A 191 -11.79 -5.97 -1.73
C SER A 191 -12.16 -5.23 -0.44
N ARG A 192 -12.37 -3.91 -0.48
CA ARG A 192 -12.78 -3.12 0.69
C ARG A 192 -14.14 -3.53 1.24
N LEU A 193 -15.11 -3.77 0.35
CA LEU A 193 -16.46 -4.22 0.76
C LEU A 193 -16.41 -5.61 1.39
N HIS A 194 -15.64 -6.53 0.82
CA HIS A 194 -15.48 -7.87 1.37
C HIS A 194 -14.78 -7.85 2.74
N GLU A 195 -13.70 -7.09 2.87
CA GLU A 195 -13.04 -6.87 4.17
C GLU A 195 -14.01 -6.27 5.21
N THR A 196 -14.84 -5.32 4.78
CA THR A 196 -15.86 -4.72 5.66
C THR A 196 -16.92 -5.73 6.11
N ALA A 197 -17.34 -6.64 5.23
CA ALA A 197 -18.27 -7.72 5.58
C ALA A 197 -17.68 -8.68 6.62
N TYR A 198 -16.42 -9.09 6.47
CA TYR A 198 -15.72 -9.92 7.46
C TYR A 198 -15.63 -9.28 8.84
N LEU A 199 -15.43 -7.96 8.88
CA LEU A 199 -15.32 -7.22 10.15
C LEU A 199 -16.67 -6.94 10.81
N ASN A 200 -17.79 -7.13 10.08
CA ASN A 200 -19.14 -6.83 10.53
C ASN A 200 -20.11 -7.96 10.13
N PRO A 201 -20.14 -9.08 10.89
CA PRO A 201 -20.85 -10.32 10.50
C PRO A 201 -22.35 -10.18 10.24
N ASN A 202 -22.98 -9.12 10.76
CA ASN A 202 -24.43 -8.86 10.60
C ASN A 202 -24.74 -7.80 9.54
N LEU A 203 -23.74 -7.38 8.77
CA LEU A 203 -23.87 -6.34 7.75
C LEU A 203 -23.93 -6.96 6.35
N HIS A 204 -24.96 -6.62 5.60
CA HIS A 204 -25.10 -6.93 4.19
C HIS A 204 -24.60 -5.75 3.35
N LEU A 205 -23.64 -5.99 2.47
CA LEU A 205 -23.06 -5.00 1.57
C LEU A 205 -23.39 -5.37 0.14
N PHE A 206 -24.18 -4.54 -0.53
CA PHE A 206 -24.59 -4.74 -1.92
C PHE A 206 -23.76 -3.83 -2.82
N PHE A 207 -22.98 -4.42 -3.71
CA PHE A 207 -22.21 -3.72 -4.72
C PHE A 207 -22.89 -3.85 -6.08
N ARG A 208 -23.06 -2.73 -6.78
CA ARG A 208 -23.60 -2.68 -8.14
C ARG A 208 -22.72 -1.82 -9.02
N ASP A 209 -22.23 -2.40 -10.12
CA ASP A 209 -21.47 -1.69 -11.14
C ASP A 209 -22.28 -1.61 -12.43
N GLU A 210 -22.72 -0.41 -12.77
CA GLU A 210 -23.53 -0.13 -13.97
C GLU A 210 -22.69 0.34 -15.17
N ARG A 211 -21.37 0.44 -15.05
CA ARG A 211 -20.49 1.00 -16.07
C ARG A 211 -20.31 0.12 -17.30
N GLY A 212 -20.57 -1.17 -17.18
CA GLY A 212 -20.57 -2.14 -18.28
C GLY A 212 -21.87 -2.13 -19.10
N ASP A 213 -21.93 -2.99 -20.09
CA ASP A 213 -23.15 -3.19 -20.90
C ASP A 213 -24.29 -3.81 -20.06
N GLU A 214 -23.95 -4.75 -19.18
CA GLU A 214 -24.84 -5.32 -18.19
C GLU A 214 -24.36 -4.96 -16.79
N PRO A 215 -25.28 -4.62 -15.85
CA PRO A 215 -24.92 -4.36 -14.45
C PRO A 215 -24.35 -5.61 -13.79
N VAL A 216 -23.27 -5.45 -13.03
CA VAL A 216 -22.72 -6.51 -12.16
C VAL A 216 -23.22 -6.25 -10.75
N GLU A 217 -23.83 -7.25 -10.10
CA GLU A 217 -24.31 -7.17 -8.73
C GLU A 217 -23.63 -8.24 -7.88
N ILE A 218 -23.12 -7.84 -6.71
CA ILE A 218 -22.44 -8.73 -5.77
C ILE A 218 -22.96 -8.39 -4.36
N GLU A 219 -23.33 -9.40 -3.60
CA GLU A 219 -23.61 -9.29 -2.18
C GLU A 219 -22.42 -9.82 -1.39
N TYR A 220 -21.96 -9.07 -0.40
CA TYR A 220 -20.97 -9.49 0.58
C TYR A 220 -21.66 -9.61 1.94
N TYR A 221 -21.71 -10.83 2.45
CA TYR A 221 -22.27 -11.16 3.76
C TYR A 221 -21.50 -12.32 4.38
N GLU A 222 -20.82 -12.07 5.49
CA GLU A 222 -19.88 -13.01 6.10
C GLU A 222 -20.27 -13.30 7.57
N PRO A 223 -21.24 -14.19 7.79
CA PRO A 223 -21.77 -14.44 9.13
C PRO A 223 -20.76 -15.02 10.13
N ASN A 224 -19.70 -15.68 9.66
CA ASN A 224 -18.60 -16.19 10.49
C ASN A 224 -17.51 -15.13 10.75
N GLY A 225 -17.64 -13.95 10.18
CA GLY A 225 -16.75 -12.82 10.42
C GLY A 225 -15.28 -13.11 10.10
N ILE A 226 -14.40 -12.68 10.99
CA ILE A 226 -12.95 -12.80 10.80
C ILE A 226 -12.42 -14.25 10.77
N VAL A 227 -13.23 -15.23 11.17
CA VAL A 227 -12.87 -16.65 11.02
C VAL A 227 -12.85 -17.02 9.54
N SER A 228 -13.92 -16.69 8.78
CA SER A 228 -13.95 -16.89 7.33
C SER A 228 -12.87 -16.06 6.62
N PHE A 229 -12.53 -14.89 7.15
CA PHE A 229 -11.45 -14.09 6.59
C PHE A 229 -10.10 -14.79 6.68
N VAL A 230 -9.77 -15.40 7.82
CA VAL A 230 -8.54 -16.20 7.96
C VAL A 230 -8.57 -17.42 7.05
N GLU A 231 -9.71 -18.12 6.94
CA GLU A 231 -9.89 -19.26 6.04
C GLU A 231 -9.65 -18.87 4.57
N GLU A 232 -10.14 -17.70 4.13
CA GLU A 232 -9.89 -17.19 2.77
C GLU A 232 -8.42 -16.83 2.56
N LEU A 233 -7.77 -16.18 3.53
CA LEU A 233 -6.36 -15.81 3.43
C LEU A 233 -5.43 -17.03 3.30
N VAL A 234 -5.84 -18.19 3.81
CA VAL A 234 -5.07 -19.44 3.77
C VAL A 234 -5.41 -20.30 2.52
N LYS A 235 -6.56 -20.07 1.86
CA LYS A 235 -7.23 -20.96 0.90
C LYS A 235 -6.40 -21.37 -0.32
N ASP A 236 -5.48 -20.57 -0.78
CA ASP A 236 -4.87 -20.74 -2.12
C ASP A 236 -3.37 -21.11 -2.13
N SER A 237 -2.66 -21.12 -1.01
CA SER A 237 -1.20 -21.23 -1.04
C SER A 237 -0.58 -22.22 -0.07
N GLU A 238 -1.26 -22.62 1.01
CA GLU A 238 -0.57 -23.23 2.15
C GLU A 238 -1.39 -24.32 2.84
N LYS A 239 -0.71 -25.35 3.31
CA LYS A 239 -1.35 -26.40 4.09
C LYS A 239 -1.56 -25.94 5.54
N ALA A 240 -2.80 -25.92 5.99
CA ALA A 240 -3.13 -25.64 7.38
C ALA A 240 -2.51 -26.66 8.33
N VAL A 241 -1.81 -26.18 9.35
CA VAL A 241 -1.18 -26.98 10.42
C VAL A 241 -2.08 -27.04 11.65
N THR A 242 -2.85 -25.96 11.90
CA THR A 242 -3.82 -25.89 13.00
C THR A 242 -5.20 -25.59 12.42
N PRO A 243 -6.30 -25.88 13.14
CA PRO A 243 -7.58 -25.25 12.83
C PRO A 243 -7.49 -23.72 13.03
N VAL A 244 -8.48 -22.97 12.55
CA VAL A 244 -8.59 -21.55 12.89
C VAL A 244 -8.88 -21.43 14.38
N ILE A 245 -8.07 -20.65 15.07
CA ILE A 245 -8.19 -20.34 16.50
C ILE A 245 -8.85 -18.96 16.58
N TYR A 246 -9.99 -18.89 17.24
CA TYR A 246 -10.74 -17.66 17.46
C TYR A 246 -10.87 -17.36 18.95
N PHE A 247 -10.68 -16.11 19.30
CA PHE A 247 -11.02 -15.60 20.62
C PHE A 247 -11.50 -14.16 20.53
N GLN A 248 -12.31 -13.80 21.51
CA GLN A 248 -12.77 -12.42 21.70
C GLN A 248 -12.72 -12.09 23.18
N GLY A 249 -12.48 -10.84 23.48
CA GLY A 249 -12.46 -10.37 24.85
C GLY A 249 -12.64 -8.86 24.94
N LYS A 250 -12.90 -8.41 26.16
CA LYS A 250 -13.14 -7.01 26.47
C LYS A 250 -12.38 -6.60 27.70
N SER A 251 -11.74 -5.43 27.63
CA SER A 251 -11.18 -4.74 28.79
C SER A 251 -12.01 -3.51 29.14
N GLU A 252 -11.47 -2.60 29.92
CA GLU A 252 -12.15 -1.38 30.31
C GLU A 252 -12.58 -0.52 29.11
N LYS A 253 -11.71 -0.38 28.11
CA LYS A 253 -11.94 0.48 26.93
C LYS A 253 -11.89 -0.26 25.60
N THR A 254 -11.26 -1.44 25.55
CA THR A 254 -10.95 -2.16 24.31
C THR A 254 -11.81 -3.40 24.18
N GLU A 255 -12.44 -3.58 23.02
CA GLU A 255 -12.97 -4.87 22.58
C GLU A 255 -12.03 -5.43 21.52
N LEU A 256 -11.64 -6.68 21.67
CA LEU A 256 -10.70 -7.38 20.78
C LEU A 256 -11.38 -8.63 20.24
N GLU A 257 -11.34 -8.79 18.92
CA GLU A 257 -11.56 -10.05 18.22
C GLU A 257 -10.29 -10.45 17.50
N CYS A 258 -9.90 -11.71 17.60
CA CYS A 258 -8.75 -12.25 16.89
C CYS A 258 -9.05 -13.65 16.38
N ALA A 259 -8.78 -13.86 15.11
CA ALA A 259 -8.74 -15.18 14.48
C ALA A 259 -7.35 -15.41 13.90
N PHE A 260 -6.79 -16.61 14.08
CA PHE A 260 -5.52 -16.95 13.47
C PHE A 260 -5.40 -18.46 13.20
N GLN A 261 -4.54 -18.80 12.26
CA GLN A 261 -4.22 -20.16 11.88
C GLN A 261 -2.72 -20.27 11.59
N PHE A 262 -2.13 -21.43 11.89
CA PHE A 262 -0.77 -21.76 11.44
C PHE A 262 -0.82 -22.59 10.17
N THR A 263 0.05 -22.26 9.23
CA THR A 263 0.27 -22.94 7.97
C THR A 263 1.68 -23.53 7.92
N ASP A 264 1.98 -24.29 6.88
CA ASP A 264 3.33 -24.81 6.62
C ASP A 264 4.26 -23.80 5.91
N SER A 265 3.79 -22.57 5.70
CA SER A 265 4.57 -21.43 5.24
C SER A 265 5.62 -20.99 6.24
N PHE A 266 6.60 -20.21 5.77
CA PHE A 266 7.60 -19.56 6.59
C PHE A 266 7.38 -18.05 6.70
N GLU A 267 6.20 -17.56 6.33
CA GLU A 267 5.85 -16.14 6.39
C GLU A 267 4.84 -15.85 7.51
N GLU A 268 4.92 -14.66 8.07
CA GLU A 268 3.95 -14.11 9.02
C GLU A 268 3.03 -13.15 8.25
N ASN A 269 1.71 -13.38 8.30
CA ASN A 269 0.71 -12.49 7.72
C ASN A 269 -0.30 -12.08 8.79
N ILE A 270 -0.16 -10.90 9.37
CA ILE A 270 -1.05 -10.38 10.40
C ILE A 270 -1.73 -9.10 9.91
N LEU A 271 -3.02 -9.17 9.69
CA LEU A 271 -3.86 -8.03 9.34
C LEU A 271 -4.44 -7.41 10.62
N GLY A 272 -4.22 -6.12 10.82
CA GLY A 272 -4.72 -5.38 11.99
C GLY A 272 -5.74 -4.34 11.59
N PHE A 273 -6.84 -4.29 12.34
CA PHE A 273 -7.92 -3.34 12.16
C PHE A 273 -8.21 -2.61 13.46
N CYS A 274 -8.50 -1.32 13.36
CA CYS A 274 -8.97 -0.51 14.48
C CYS A 274 -10.24 0.24 14.06
N ASN A 275 -11.37 -0.03 14.73
CA ASN A 275 -12.68 0.51 14.40
C ASN A 275 -13.05 0.30 12.90
N GLY A 276 -12.78 -0.91 12.38
CA GLY A 276 -13.04 -1.26 10.98
C GLY A 276 -12.03 -0.70 9.96
N ILE A 277 -11.04 0.07 10.39
CA ILE A 277 -10.01 0.65 9.52
C ILE A 277 -8.78 -0.25 9.50
N TYR A 278 -8.34 -0.63 8.31
CA TYR A 278 -7.13 -1.40 8.12
C TYR A 278 -5.89 -0.56 8.41
N THR A 279 -5.10 -0.98 9.40
CA THR A 279 -3.84 -0.34 9.76
C THR A 279 -2.68 -1.05 9.05
N VAL A 280 -2.46 -0.68 7.80
CA VAL A 280 -1.48 -1.35 6.92
C VAL A 280 -0.05 -1.34 7.47
N GLU A 281 0.32 -0.31 8.23
CA GLU A 281 1.62 -0.18 8.89
C GLU A 281 1.58 -0.76 10.33
N GLY A 282 0.49 -1.45 10.70
CA GLY A 282 0.31 -2.03 12.01
C GLY A 282 -0.03 -1.01 13.09
N GLY A 283 0.62 -1.11 14.23
CA GLY A 283 0.41 -0.19 15.36
C GLY A 283 0.45 -0.89 16.70
N THR A 284 0.09 -0.14 17.72
CA THR A 284 0.21 -0.57 19.14
C THR A 284 -0.61 -1.82 19.46
N HIS A 285 -1.78 -2.01 18.84
CA HIS A 285 -2.62 -3.21 19.02
C HIS A 285 -1.89 -4.48 18.52
N ILE A 286 -1.26 -4.42 17.34
CA ILE A 286 -0.46 -5.53 16.79
C ILE A 286 0.74 -5.81 17.69
N VAL A 287 1.41 -4.78 18.19
CA VAL A 287 2.54 -4.92 19.11
C VAL A 287 2.11 -5.61 20.42
N GLY A 288 0.97 -5.21 20.98
CA GLY A 288 0.39 -5.82 22.19
C GLY A 288 0.14 -7.32 22.00
N PHE A 289 -0.53 -7.70 20.91
CA PHE A 289 -0.78 -9.10 20.54
C PHE A 289 0.54 -9.89 20.37
N LYS A 290 1.44 -9.41 19.50
CA LYS A 290 2.72 -10.08 19.20
C LYS A 290 3.56 -10.32 20.46
N THR A 291 3.61 -9.33 21.35
CA THR A 291 4.39 -9.41 22.59
C THR A 291 3.82 -10.48 23.53
N LYS A 292 2.50 -10.47 23.74
CA LYS A 292 1.87 -11.43 24.64
C LYS A 292 1.88 -12.85 24.07
N PHE A 293 1.62 -12.98 22.76
CA PHE A 293 1.70 -14.27 22.09
C PHE A 293 3.08 -14.93 22.24
N LEU A 294 4.15 -14.16 22.03
CA LEU A 294 5.52 -14.63 22.24
C LEU A 294 5.76 -15.10 23.68
N GLN A 295 5.26 -14.36 24.67
CA GLN A 295 5.39 -14.74 26.08
C GLN A 295 4.68 -16.07 26.37
N LEU A 296 3.46 -16.24 25.84
CA LEU A 296 2.69 -17.48 26.00
C LEU A 296 3.39 -18.67 25.34
N VAL A 297 3.82 -18.54 24.09
CA VAL A 297 4.53 -19.60 23.36
C VAL A 297 5.78 -20.05 24.12
N ASN A 298 6.59 -19.11 24.62
CA ASN A 298 7.77 -19.46 25.40
C ASN A 298 7.42 -20.08 26.78
N GLY A 299 6.36 -19.61 27.42
CA GLY A 299 5.86 -20.18 28.69
C GLY A 299 5.44 -21.64 28.49
N TYR A 300 4.56 -21.92 27.53
CA TYR A 300 4.11 -23.28 27.26
C TYR A 300 5.22 -24.18 26.69
N ALA A 301 6.18 -23.64 25.95
CA ALA A 301 7.35 -24.39 25.49
C ALA A 301 8.19 -24.94 26.67
N ARG A 302 8.32 -24.16 27.75
CA ARG A 302 8.99 -24.61 28.96
C ARG A 302 8.12 -25.57 29.76
N GLN A 303 6.85 -25.29 29.94
CA GLN A 303 5.91 -26.14 30.68
C GLN A 303 5.78 -27.52 30.05
N LEU A 304 5.76 -27.62 28.72
CA LEU A 304 5.65 -28.87 27.96
C LEU A 304 7.04 -29.54 27.71
N GLY A 305 8.13 -28.96 28.20
CA GLY A 305 9.47 -29.52 28.08
C GLY A 305 10.11 -29.42 26.68
N VAL A 306 9.54 -28.63 25.76
CA VAL A 306 10.12 -28.34 24.45
C VAL A 306 11.39 -27.50 24.58
N LEU A 307 11.38 -26.51 25.48
CA LEU A 307 12.55 -25.75 25.89
C LEU A 307 12.98 -26.16 27.29
N LYS A 308 14.26 -26.51 27.48
CA LYS A 308 14.89 -26.75 28.77
C LYS A 308 15.26 -25.43 29.45
N GLU A 309 15.53 -25.45 30.77
CA GLU A 309 15.89 -24.24 31.53
C GLU A 309 17.06 -23.44 30.91
N LYS A 310 18.04 -24.13 30.32
CA LYS A 310 19.23 -23.51 29.72
C LYS A 310 19.05 -23.10 28.25
N ASP A 311 17.93 -23.47 27.62
CA ASP A 311 17.69 -23.16 26.22
C ASP A 311 17.28 -21.70 26.07
N GLN A 312 17.71 -21.10 24.97
CA GLN A 312 17.26 -19.76 24.59
C GLN A 312 15.78 -19.81 24.19
N ASN A 313 15.05 -18.76 24.56
CA ASN A 313 13.67 -18.58 24.15
C ASN A 313 13.56 -18.51 22.63
N PHE A 314 12.41 -18.90 22.10
CA PHE A 314 12.01 -18.57 20.74
C PHE A 314 11.97 -17.06 20.55
N THR A 315 12.39 -16.58 19.39
CA THR A 315 12.24 -15.17 19.01
C THR A 315 10.81 -14.88 18.61
N GLY A 316 10.48 -13.59 18.45
CA GLY A 316 9.18 -13.19 17.94
C GLY A 316 8.87 -13.79 16.56
N ALA A 317 9.86 -13.81 15.69
CA ALA A 317 9.72 -14.43 14.38
C ALA A 317 9.53 -15.95 14.47
N ASP A 318 10.34 -16.65 15.30
CA ASP A 318 10.18 -18.10 15.49
C ASP A 318 8.76 -18.48 15.95
N SER A 319 8.16 -17.68 16.84
CA SER A 319 6.86 -17.98 17.44
C SER A 319 5.67 -17.74 16.50
N ARG A 320 5.84 -16.90 15.47
CA ARG A 320 4.74 -16.50 14.56
C ARG A 320 4.96 -16.92 13.10
N ASN A 321 6.03 -17.64 12.84
CA ASN A 321 6.32 -18.16 11.52
C ASN A 321 5.22 -19.11 11.05
N GLY A 322 4.66 -18.85 9.87
CA GLY A 322 3.50 -19.57 9.34
C GLY A 322 2.15 -19.11 9.93
N MET A 323 2.13 -18.04 10.73
CA MET A 323 0.89 -17.50 11.29
C MET A 323 0.18 -16.60 10.25
N VAL A 324 -1.07 -16.91 9.96
CA VAL A 324 -2.03 -16.01 9.30
C VAL A 324 -3.05 -15.57 10.33
N ALA A 325 -3.18 -14.26 10.56
CA ALA A 325 -4.03 -13.73 11.63
C ALA A 325 -4.78 -12.47 11.18
N VAL A 326 -5.99 -12.33 11.68
CA VAL A 326 -6.80 -11.11 11.60
C VAL A 326 -7.10 -10.63 13.01
N LEU A 327 -6.74 -9.39 13.30
CA LEU A 327 -6.92 -8.74 14.59
C LEU A 327 -7.84 -7.52 14.41
N SER A 328 -9.01 -7.53 15.02
CA SER A 328 -9.97 -6.42 15.00
C SER A 328 -10.13 -5.84 16.41
N VAL A 329 -9.82 -4.56 16.55
CA VAL A 329 -9.91 -3.84 17.81
C VAL A 329 -10.95 -2.73 17.68
N LYS A 330 -11.91 -2.69 18.63
CA LYS A 330 -12.78 -1.54 18.84
C LYS A 330 -12.22 -0.75 20.03
N TYR A 331 -11.85 0.50 19.77
CA TYR A 331 -11.19 1.38 20.73
C TYR A 331 -11.82 2.78 20.68
N PRO A 332 -12.27 3.34 21.81
CA PRO A 332 -12.73 4.73 21.84
C PRO A 332 -11.53 5.67 21.63
N GLU A 333 -11.72 6.74 20.92
CA GLU A 333 -10.71 7.79 20.69
C GLU A 333 -9.32 7.27 20.22
N PRO A 334 -9.22 6.47 19.13
CA PRO A 334 -7.93 5.98 18.66
C PRO A 334 -7.10 7.13 18.08
N VAL A 335 -5.83 7.15 18.44
CA VAL A 335 -4.83 8.07 17.89
C VAL A 335 -4.06 7.34 16.78
N PHE A 336 -4.04 7.93 15.58
CA PHE A 336 -3.28 7.39 14.43
C PHE A 336 -2.10 8.28 14.07
N GLU A 337 -1.07 7.70 13.44
CA GLU A 337 0.07 8.44 12.88
C GLU A 337 -0.31 9.10 11.54
N GLY A 338 -1.27 10.05 11.52
CA GLY A 338 -1.66 10.79 10.32
C GLY A 338 -3.11 10.57 9.87
N GLN A 339 -3.53 11.37 8.89
CA GLN A 339 -4.92 11.41 8.42
C GLN A 339 -5.35 10.13 7.68
N THR A 340 -4.43 9.44 7.02
CA THR A 340 -4.70 8.19 6.30
C THR A 340 -4.88 6.97 7.21
N LYS A 341 -4.70 7.15 8.54
CA LYS A 341 -4.95 6.15 9.59
C LYS A 341 -4.23 4.81 9.40
N THR A 342 -3.05 4.84 8.77
CA THR A 342 -2.28 3.63 8.41
C THR A 342 -1.67 2.92 9.61
N LYS A 343 -1.49 3.61 10.75
CA LYS A 343 -0.85 3.07 11.95
C LYS A 343 -1.51 3.58 13.23
N LEU A 344 -1.89 2.66 14.12
CA LEU A 344 -2.44 3.02 15.44
C LEU A 344 -1.30 3.38 16.39
N ALA A 345 -1.41 4.54 17.04
CA ALA A 345 -0.41 5.10 17.96
C ALA A 345 -0.84 5.10 19.44
N SER A 346 -2.10 4.74 19.75
CA SER A 346 -2.63 4.72 21.13
C SER A 346 -1.86 3.72 22.01
N LEU A 347 -1.01 4.19 22.94
CA LEU A 347 -0.15 3.34 23.75
C LEU A 347 -0.93 2.42 24.70
N GLU A 348 -2.06 2.88 25.24
CA GLU A 348 -2.92 2.07 26.13
C GLU A 348 -3.51 0.86 25.41
N ALA A 349 -3.81 0.97 24.10
CA ALA A 349 -4.33 -0.13 23.31
C ALA A 349 -3.38 -1.34 23.30
N ALA A 350 -2.05 -1.13 23.28
CA ALA A 350 -1.09 -2.22 23.36
C ALA A 350 -1.21 -3.02 24.68
N LYS A 351 -1.38 -2.31 25.80
CA LYS A 351 -1.51 -2.92 27.12
C LYS A 351 -2.80 -3.74 27.23
N GLU A 352 -3.91 -3.15 26.82
CA GLU A 352 -5.23 -3.79 26.91
C GLU A 352 -5.34 -4.98 25.96
N VAL A 353 -4.87 -4.86 24.70
CA VAL A 353 -4.81 -5.99 23.78
C VAL A 353 -3.90 -7.10 24.31
N SER A 354 -2.76 -6.76 24.90
CA SER A 354 -1.88 -7.75 25.54
C SER A 354 -2.56 -8.47 26.69
N GLN A 355 -3.32 -7.77 27.53
CA GLN A 355 -4.07 -8.36 28.64
C GLN A 355 -5.14 -9.33 28.13
N ILE A 356 -6.03 -8.87 27.21
CA ILE A 356 -7.10 -9.69 26.65
C ILE A 356 -6.52 -10.94 25.97
N THR A 357 -5.47 -10.76 25.15
CA THR A 357 -4.79 -11.86 24.47
C THR A 357 -4.25 -12.87 25.49
N GLY A 358 -3.70 -12.40 26.60
CA GLY A 358 -3.20 -13.26 27.66
C GLY A 358 -4.29 -14.11 28.28
N GLU A 359 -5.34 -13.48 28.76
CA GLU A 359 -6.45 -14.14 29.45
C GLU A 359 -7.16 -15.16 28.56
N GLU A 360 -7.46 -14.80 27.33
CA GLU A 360 -8.24 -15.67 26.45
C GLU A 360 -7.40 -16.80 25.84
N LEU A 361 -6.14 -16.52 25.42
CA LEU A 361 -5.29 -17.57 24.88
C LEU A 361 -4.75 -18.54 25.97
N GLU A 362 -4.50 -18.10 27.19
CA GLU A 362 -4.18 -19.02 28.29
C GLU A 362 -5.32 -20.02 28.53
N ARG A 363 -6.58 -19.52 28.60
CA ARG A 363 -7.76 -20.39 28.71
C ARG A 363 -7.92 -21.36 27.54
N PHE A 364 -7.61 -20.89 26.33
CA PHE A 364 -7.70 -21.71 25.12
C PHE A 364 -6.60 -22.78 25.10
N PHE A 365 -5.36 -22.40 25.39
CA PHE A 365 -4.19 -23.27 25.35
C PHE A 365 -4.27 -24.37 26.40
N ASP A 366 -4.73 -24.07 27.62
CA ASP A 366 -4.93 -25.05 28.67
C ASP A 366 -5.92 -26.16 28.27
N ARG A 367 -6.92 -25.82 27.43
CA ARG A 367 -7.93 -26.77 26.95
C ARG A 367 -7.49 -27.52 25.68
N ASN A 368 -6.54 -27.01 24.95
CA ASN A 368 -6.18 -27.46 23.60
C ASN A 368 -4.68 -27.77 23.47
N VAL A 369 -4.13 -28.59 24.34
CA VAL A 369 -2.68 -28.88 24.40
C VAL A 369 -2.12 -29.42 23.10
N GLU A 370 -2.89 -30.16 22.29
CA GLU A 370 -2.42 -30.68 21.00
C GLU A 370 -2.24 -29.55 19.96
N ILE A 371 -3.09 -28.53 20.00
CA ILE A 371 -2.92 -27.35 19.15
C ILE A 371 -1.66 -26.58 19.58
N VAL A 372 -1.43 -26.44 20.89
CA VAL A 372 -0.21 -25.81 21.42
C VAL A 372 1.04 -26.56 20.96
N LYS A 373 1.04 -27.89 20.99
CA LYS A 373 2.15 -28.72 20.48
C LYS A 373 2.40 -28.49 19.01
N ALA A 374 1.34 -28.35 18.20
CA ALA A 374 1.48 -28.03 16.77
C ALA A 374 2.14 -26.67 16.57
N ILE A 375 1.70 -25.63 17.29
CA ILE A 375 2.30 -24.28 17.28
C ILE A 375 3.78 -24.34 17.68
N LEU A 376 4.10 -25.05 18.77
CA LEU A 376 5.48 -25.22 19.25
C LEU A 376 6.35 -25.95 18.22
N THR A 377 5.79 -26.91 17.47
CA THR A 377 6.51 -27.60 16.39
C THR A 377 6.87 -26.65 15.26
N CYS A 378 5.97 -25.71 14.90
CA CYS A 378 6.27 -24.66 13.95
C CYS A 378 7.41 -23.74 14.46
N ALA A 379 7.33 -23.31 15.71
CA ALA A 379 8.36 -22.49 16.35
C ALA A 379 9.73 -23.18 16.39
N GLU A 380 9.77 -24.48 16.72
CA GLU A 380 11.01 -25.28 16.69
C GLU A 380 11.64 -25.40 15.30
N LYS A 381 10.79 -25.65 14.27
CA LYS A 381 11.26 -25.70 12.89
C LYS A 381 11.88 -24.38 12.48
N SER A 382 11.17 -23.28 12.76
CA SER A 382 11.62 -21.91 12.49
C SER A 382 12.95 -21.62 13.21
N ALA A 383 13.06 -21.89 14.50
CA ALA A 383 14.28 -21.67 15.26
C ALA A 383 15.47 -22.51 14.75
N LYS A 384 15.23 -23.73 14.24
CA LYS A 384 16.27 -24.56 13.61
C LYS A 384 16.77 -23.91 12.30
N ILE A 385 15.87 -23.43 11.45
CA ILE A 385 16.22 -22.77 10.18
C ILE A 385 17.01 -21.50 10.48
N ARG A 386 16.51 -20.62 11.36
CA ARG A 386 17.20 -19.40 11.78
C ARG A 386 18.64 -19.68 12.26
N LYS A 387 18.83 -20.67 13.12
CA LYS A 387 20.17 -21.04 13.62
C LYS A 387 21.10 -21.54 12.52
N GLN A 388 20.57 -22.22 11.49
CA GLN A 388 21.33 -22.63 10.31
C GLN A 388 21.74 -21.44 9.47
N GLU A 389 20.80 -20.50 9.24
CA GLU A 389 21.02 -19.25 8.50
C GLU A 389 22.03 -18.34 9.19
N GLU A 390 21.91 -18.15 10.51
CA GLU A 390 22.87 -17.40 11.32
C GLU A 390 24.29 -17.99 11.20
N ARG A 391 24.43 -19.32 11.22
CA ARG A 391 25.74 -19.98 11.01
C ARG A 391 26.26 -19.77 9.61
N ALA A 392 25.41 -19.87 8.58
CA ALA A 392 25.79 -19.60 7.20
C ALA A 392 26.24 -18.13 7.02
N LYS A 393 25.50 -17.20 7.66
CA LYS A 393 25.78 -15.76 7.64
C LYS A 393 27.11 -15.42 8.34
N VAL A 394 27.35 -15.97 9.53
CA VAL A 394 28.62 -15.81 10.25
C VAL A 394 29.80 -16.34 9.42
N ASN A 395 29.63 -17.48 8.76
CA ASN A 395 30.65 -18.05 7.86
C ASN A 395 30.90 -17.16 6.63
N LEU A 396 29.86 -16.50 6.10
CA LEU A 396 29.98 -15.54 5.00
C LEU A 396 30.67 -14.25 5.44
N LEU A 397 30.25 -13.67 6.56
CA LEU A 397 30.83 -12.44 7.11
C LEU A 397 32.28 -12.63 7.57
N SER A 398 32.62 -13.80 8.13
CA SER A 398 33.99 -14.13 8.52
C SER A 398 34.92 -14.27 7.28
N LYS A 399 34.39 -14.74 6.16
CA LYS A 399 35.11 -14.79 4.87
C LYS A 399 35.16 -13.44 4.17
N SER A 400 34.20 -12.52 4.39
CA SER A 400 34.13 -11.20 3.76
C SER A 400 34.97 -10.12 4.46
N LYS A 401 35.49 -10.38 5.67
CA LYS A 401 36.39 -9.44 6.38
C LYS A 401 37.73 -9.18 5.66
N TYR A 402 38.02 -9.90 4.60
CA TYR A 402 39.24 -9.78 3.83
C TYR A 402 39.01 -9.81 2.32
N SER A 403 38.21 -8.93 1.77
CA SER A 403 38.38 -8.53 0.38
C SER A 403 37.48 -7.34 0.05
N PHE A 404 38.07 -6.19 -0.07
CA PHE A 404 37.53 -5.02 -0.77
C PHE A 404 37.43 -5.25 -2.29
N ASP A 405 37.76 -6.45 -2.76
CA ASP A 405 37.67 -6.90 -4.13
C ASP A 405 36.30 -7.53 -4.38
N SER A 406 35.35 -6.71 -4.74
CA SER A 406 34.14 -7.10 -5.47
C SER A 406 34.57 -7.63 -6.85
N ASN A 407 35.17 -8.80 -6.96
CA ASN A 407 35.53 -9.51 -8.21
C ASN A 407 35.94 -8.61 -9.41
N GLY A 408 36.43 -7.40 -9.18
CA GLY A 408 36.77 -6.41 -10.22
C GLY A 408 35.58 -5.84 -11.01
N LYS A 409 34.35 -6.17 -10.65
CA LYS A 409 33.13 -5.75 -11.39
C LYS A 409 32.70 -4.31 -11.06
N LEU A 410 32.70 -3.94 -9.79
CA LEU A 410 32.25 -2.62 -9.34
C LEU A 410 33.26 -1.54 -9.74
N ALA A 411 32.88 -0.64 -10.62
CA ALA A 411 33.59 0.59 -10.85
C ALA A 411 33.09 1.66 -9.86
N ASN A 412 33.76 1.76 -8.71
CA ASN A 412 33.33 2.66 -7.64
C ASN A 412 33.56 4.15 -8.00
N CYS A 413 32.86 5.06 -7.33
CA CYS A 413 33.09 6.50 -7.38
C CYS A 413 34.22 6.91 -6.41
N ILE A 414 34.72 8.13 -6.59
CA ILE A 414 35.82 8.67 -5.78
C ILE A 414 35.31 9.22 -4.46
N SER A 415 34.16 9.90 -4.47
CA SER A 415 33.56 10.46 -3.27
C SER A 415 33.17 9.37 -2.27
N LYS A 416 33.30 9.70 -0.99
CA LYS A 416 32.83 8.88 0.14
C LYS A 416 31.59 9.47 0.80
N ASN A 417 31.11 10.63 0.34
CA ASN A 417 29.88 11.23 0.80
C ASN A 417 28.70 10.53 0.12
N ALA A 418 27.95 9.72 0.87
CA ALA A 418 26.85 8.93 0.34
C ALA A 418 25.76 9.79 -0.30
N GLU A 419 25.48 10.99 0.23
CA GLU A 419 24.41 11.88 -0.24
C GLU A 419 24.59 12.36 -1.69
N GLU A 420 25.84 12.50 -2.16
CA GLU A 420 26.15 12.90 -3.52
C GLU A 420 26.44 11.71 -4.44
N CYS A 421 26.61 10.51 -3.88
CA CYS A 421 26.96 9.31 -4.62
C CYS A 421 25.72 8.57 -5.12
N GLU A 422 25.85 8.02 -6.32
CA GLU A 422 24.84 7.17 -6.92
C GLU A 422 25.47 5.96 -7.60
N ILE A 423 24.76 4.83 -7.64
CA ILE A 423 25.22 3.62 -8.28
C ILE A 423 24.23 3.20 -9.37
N PHE A 424 24.75 2.87 -10.55
CA PHE A 424 23.97 2.33 -11.65
C PHE A 424 24.20 0.82 -11.73
N ILE A 425 23.13 0.06 -11.65
CA ILE A 425 23.11 -1.38 -11.89
C ILE A 425 22.81 -1.56 -13.38
N VAL A 426 23.76 -2.11 -14.13
CA VAL A 426 23.73 -2.13 -15.59
C VAL A 426 23.67 -3.56 -16.10
N GLU A 427 22.85 -3.80 -17.12
CA GLU A 427 22.78 -5.09 -17.80
C GLU A 427 24.03 -5.34 -18.66
N GLY A 428 24.77 -6.39 -18.31
CA GLY A 428 25.88 -6.90 -19.08
C GLY A 428 27.17 -6.07 -19.05
N ASP A 429 28.23 -6.68 -19.51
CA ASP A 429 29.57 -6.07 -19.55
C ASP A 429 29.70 -5.03 -20.67
N SER A 430 28.93 -5.13 -21.76
CA SER A 430 28.97 -4.19 -22.90
C SER A 430 28.44 -2.82 -22.52
N ALA A 431 27.20 -2.75 -22.04
CA ALA A 431 26.60 -1.51 -21.54
C ALA A 431 27.37 -0.98 -20.32
N GLY A 432 27.86 -1.90 -19.44
CA GLY A 432 28.74 -1.57 -18.33
C GLY A 432 30.04 -0.90 -18.75
N GLY A 433 30.64 -1.30 -19.87
CA GLY A 433 31.85 -0.68 -20.46
C GLY A 433 31.58 0.75 -20.92
N SER A 434 30.52 0.97 -21.69
CA SER A 434 30.07 2.29 -22.13
C SER A 434 29.77 3.21 -20.95
N ALA A 435 29.03 2.72 -19.97
CA ALA A 435 28.69 3.46 -18.75
C ALA A 435 29.91 3.84 -17.91
N LYS A 436 30.87 2.91 -17.73
CA LYS A 436 32.16 3.19 -17.05
C LYS A 436 32.97 4.31 -17.70
N THR A 437 32.89 4.40 -19.02
CA THR A 437 33.59 5.43 -19.80
C THR A 437 32.90 6.79 -19.71
N SER A 438 31.55 6.78 -19.69
CA SER A 438 30.68 7.97 -19.77
C SER A 438 30.45 8.64 -18.43
N ARG A 439 30.50 7.92 -17.32
CA ARG A 439 30.11 8.38 -16.00
C ARG A 439 30.90 9.54 -15.41
N ASN A 440 30.31 10.26 -14.51
CA ASN A 440 31.05 11.12 -13.60
C ASN A 440 31.76 10.24 -12.54
N ARG A 441 33.10 10.08 -12.67
CA ARG A 441 33.90 9.24 -11.78
C ARG A 441 33.91 9.71 -10.33
N HIS A 442 33.56 10.96 -10.07
CA HIS A 442 33.57 11.50 -8.71
C HIS A 442 32.40 10.99 -7.90
N THR A 443 31.19 10.99 -8.48
CA THR A 443 29.92 10.69 -7.77
C THR A 443 29.18 9.45 -8.26
N GLN A 444 29.51 8.93 -9.46
CA GLN A 444 28.78 7.81 -10.06
C GLN A 444 29.58 6.51 -10.04
N ALA A 445 29.01 5.45 -9.49
CA ALA A 445 29.51 4.08 -9.53
C ALA A 445 28.73 3.25 -10.56
N ILE A 446 29.38 2.25 -11.17
CA ILE A 446 28.77 1.33 -12.12
C ILE A 446 28.98 -0.10 -11.66
N LEU A 447 27.90 -0.85 -11.57
CA LEU A 447 27.88 -2.28 -11.26
C LEU A 447 27.25 -3.07 -12.41
N PRO A 448 28.03 -3.67 -13.32
CA PRO A 448 27.47 -4.52 -14.36
C PRO A 448 27.05 -5.89 -13.77
N LEU A 449 25.86 -6.34 -14.14
CA LEU A 449 25.34 -7.67 -13.82
C LEU A 449 25.61 -8.62 -14.99
N ARG A 450 25.91 -9.90 -14.70
CA ARG A 450 26.06 -10.94 -15.73
C ARG A 450 24.74 -11.64 -15.98
N GLY A 451 23.87 -11.02 -16.79
CA GLY A 451 22.57 -11.57 -17.16
C GLY A 451 21.55 -11.51 -16.02
N LYS A 452 20.52 -12.35 -16.11
CA LYS A 452 19.40 -12.38 -15.18
C LYS A 452 19.86 -12.86 -13.81
N ILE A 453 19.54 -12.09 -12.77
CA ILE A 453 19.82 -12.50 -11.39
C ILE A 453 18.87 -13.63 -10.94
N LEU A 454 19.20 -14.27 -9.82
CA LEU A 454 18.36 -15.28 -9.21
C LEU A 454 16.99 -14.68 -8.83
N ASN A 455 15.91 -15.39 -9.19
CA ASN A 455 14.59 -15.05 -8.67
C ASN A 455 14.52 -15.43 -7.18
N VAL A 456 14.59 -14.42 -6.32
CA VAL A 456 14.64 -14.59 -4.87
C VAL A 456 13.31 -15.04 -4.27
N GLU A 457 12.19 -14.79 -4.95
CA GLU A 457 10.85 -15.25 -4.51
C GLU A 457 10.72 -16.78 -4.55
N LYS A 458 11.48 -17.45 -5.45
CA LYS A 458 11.46 -18.92 -5.59
C LYS A 458 12.62 -19.62 -4.89
N ALA A 459 13.65 -18.87 -4.54
CA ALA A 459 14.90 -19.45 -4.06
C ALA A 459 14.91 -19.53 -2.52
N SER A 460 15.49 -20.62 -1.99
CA SER A 460 15.79 -20.67 -0.56
C SER A 460 16.90 -19.68 -0.20
N MET A 461 16.89 -19.17 1.04
CA MET A 461 17.85 -18.20 1.55
C MET A 461 19.32 -18.64 1.33
N ASP A 462 19.63 -19.90 1.51
CA ASP A 462 20.98 -20.44 1.26
C ASP A 462 21.43 -20.22 -0.19
N LYS A 463 20.52 -20.40 -1.18
CA LYS A 463 20.80 -20.16 -2.59
C LYS A 463 20.94 -18.68 -2.89
N VAL A 464 20.11 -17.83 -2.27
CA VAL A 464 20.18 -16.37 -2.40
C VAL A 464 21.53 -15.89 -1.88
N LEU A 465 21.91 -16.26 -0.67
CA LEU A 465 23.18 -15.90 -0.06
C LEU A 465 24.41 -16.57 -0.73
N ALA A 466 24.23 -17.66 -1.46
CA ALA A 466 25.29 -18.27 -2.27
C ALA A 466 25.51 -17.55 -3.61
N ASN A 467 24.51 -16.83 -4.12
CA ASN A 467 24.55 -16.18 -5.43
C ASN A 467 25.58 -15.04 -5.47
N ALA A 468 26.47 -15.06 -6.46
CA ALA A 468 27.59 -14.13 -6.55
C ALA A 468 27.14 -12.68 -6.86
N GLU A 469 26.12 -12.52 -7.72
CA GLU A 469 25.59 -11.19 -8.09
C GLU A 469 24.91 -10.52 -6.91
N ILE A 470 24.06 -11.27 -6.18
CA ILE A 470 23.38 -10.78 -4.97
C ILE A 470 24.40 -10.40 -3.90
N LYS A 471 25.42 -11.23 -3.65
CA LYS A 471 26.52 -10.88 -2.73
C LYS A 471 27.23 -9.59 -3.12
N THR A 472 27.48 -9.43 -4.42
CA THR A 472 28.16 -8.24 -4.92
C THR A 472 27.32 -6.99 -4.70
N MET A 473 26.00 -7.06 -4.92
CA MET A 473 25.08 -5.95 -4.64
C MET A 473 25.02 -5.60 -3.15
N ILE A 474 24.82 -6.59 -2.26
CA ILE A 474 24.78 -6.37 -0.81
C ILE A 474 26.06 -5.70 -0.32
N ASN A 475 27.22 -6.18 -0.78
CA ASN A 475 28.52 -5.62 -0.43
C ASN A 475 28.72 -4.21 -1.01
N ALA A 476 28.23 -3.95 -2.23
CA ALA A 476 28.34 -2.64 -2.86
C ALA A 476 27.54 -1.59 -2.09
N PHE A 477 26.31 -1.88 -1.72
CA PHE A 477 25.44 -0.95 -1.00
C PHE A 477 25.92 -0.70 0.43
N GLY A 478 26.42 -1.71 1.12
CA GLY A 478 27.04 -1.60 2.45
C GLY A 478 26.07 -1.49 3.62
N CYS A 479 24.78 -1.45 3.38
CA CYS A 479 23.72 -1.28 4.39
C CYS A 479 23.17 -2.60 4.96
N GLY A 480 23.66 -3.77 4.56
CA GLY A 480 23.08 -5.05 4.95
C GLY A 480 21.79 -5.37 4.21
N PHE A 481 20.95 -6.23 4.78
CA PHE A 481 19.62 -6.59 4.23
C PHE A 481 18.65 -6.99 5.36
N SER A 482 17.34 -6.91 5.11
CA SER A 482 16.29 -6.97 6.14
C SER A 482 15.48 -8.26 6.15
N GLU A 483 15.86 -9.32 5.46
CA GLU A 483 15.09 -10.56 5.44
C GLU A 483 15.61 -11.62 6.39
N GLY A 484 14.68 -12.47 6.88
CA GLY A 484 14.97 -13.55 7.79
C GLY A 484 15.00 -13.14 9.25
N TYR A 485 15.56 -13.99 10.11
CA TYR A 485 15.57 -13.82 11.56
C TYR A 485 16.66 -12.88 12.12
N GLY A 486 17.28 -12.08 11.28
CA GLY A 486 18.29 -11.10 11.66
C GLY A 486 18.23 -9.89 10.75
N ASN A 487 17.59 -8.84 11.20
CA ASN A 487 17.63 -7.56 10.52
C ASN A 487 19.01 -6.90 10.77
N ASP A 488 19.92 -7.06 9.80
CA ASP A 488 21.22 -6.36 9.80
C ASP A 488 21.18 -5.11 8.91
N PHE A 489 20.00 -4.77 8.39
CA PHE A 489 19.81 -3.58 7.60
C PHE A 489 20.05 -2.33 8.45
N ASP A 490 20.93 -1.47 7.97
CA ASP A 490 21.25 -0.20 8.61
C ASP A 490 21.43 0.85 7.52
N ILE A 491 20.39 1.64 7.30
CA ILE A 491 20.36 2.64 6.25
C ILE A 491 21.45 3.69 6.40
N THR A 492 21.93 3.95 7.62
CA THR A 492 23.02 4.91 7.87
C THR A 492 24.35 4.49 7.25
N LYS A 493 24.48 3.20 6.91
CA LYS A 493 25.67 2.63 6.23
C LYS A 493 25.54 2.60 4.72
N LEU A 494 24.42 3.05 4.17
CA LEU A 494 24.20 3.11 2.73
C LEU A 494 25.28 4.00 2.07
N ARG A 495 25.92 3.49 1.02
CA ARG A 495 27.02 4.18 0.34
C ARG A 495 26.58 5.07 -0.80
N TYR A 496 25.38 4.91 -1.30
CA TYR A 496 24.85 5.61 -2.47
C TYR A 496 23.44 6.11 -2.20
N HIS A 497 23.24 7.40 -2.25
CA HIS A 497 21.92 8.00 -2.05
C HIS A 497 20.90 7.56 -3.10
N LYS A 498 21.35 7.22 -4.33
CA LYS A 498 20.50 6.69 -5.37
C LYS A 498 21.06 5.38 -5.92
N ILE A 499 20.20 4.37 -6.01
CA ILE A 499 20.45 3.10 -6.67
C ILE A 499 19.57 3.10 -7.91
N ILE A 500 20.18 3.10 -9.09
CA ILE A 500 19.51 3.33 -10.36
C ILE A 500 19.61 2.05 -11.19
N LEU A 501 18.46 1.45 -11.52
CA LEU A 501 18.37 0.33 -12.44
C LEU A 501 18.51 0.88 -13.87
N MET A 502 19.48 0.41 -14.62
CA MET A 502 19.77 0.85 -15.97
C MET A 502 19.88 -0.36 -16.88
N THR A 503 18.73 -0.83 -17.33
CA THR A 503 18.54 -2.00 -18.19
C THR A 503 18.18 -1.56 -19.61
N ASP A 504 18.29 -2.48 -20.56
CA ASP A 504 17.88 -2.24 -21.94
C ASP A 504 16.36 -2.09 -22.04
N ALA A 505 15.87 -1.30 -22.99
CA ALA A 505 14.44 -1.04 -23.20
C ALA A 505 13.78 -2.19 -23.99
N ASP A 506 14.03 -3.43 -23.63
CA ASP A 506 13.48 -4.63 -24.24
C ASP A 506 12.85 -5.56 -23.18
N VAL A 507 12.32 -6.71 -23.62
CA VAL A 507 11.66 -7.69 -22.74
C VAL A 507 12.63 -8.34 -21.75
N ASP A 508 13.91 -8.48 -22.09
CA ASP A 508 14.92 -9.06 -21.22
C ASP A 508 15.34 -8.06 -20.14
N GLY A 509 15.53 -6.78 -20.50
CA GLY A 509 15.77 -5.70 -19.54
C GLY A 509 14.61 -5.50 -18.56
N SER A 510 13.37 -5.52 -19.05
CA SER A 510 12.18 -5.46 -18.18
C SER A 510 12.10 -6.65 -17.21
N HIS A 511 12.54 -7.84 -17.62
CA HIS A 511 12.62 -9.00 -16.74
C HIS A 511 13.73 -8.83 -15.68
N ILE A 512 14.87 -8.26 -16.03
CA ILE A 512 15.95 -7.98 -15.08
C ILE A 512 15.49 -6.94 -14.05
N ASP A 513 14.80 -5.87 -14.48
CA ASP A 513 14.19 -4.90 -13.58
C ASP A 513 13.22 -5.56 -12.61
N THR A 514 12.35 -6.44 -13.10
CA THR A 514 11.40 -7.17 -12.25
C THR A 514 12.11 -8.05 -11.22
N LEU A 515 13.19 -8.74 -11.58
CA LEU A 515 13.99 -9.55 -10.66
C LEU A 515 14.69 -8.68 -9.62
N LEU A 516 15.25 -7.52 -10.03
CA LEU A 516 15.89 -6.57 -9.13
C LEU A 516 14.88 -5.93 -8.17
N LEU A 517 13.71 -5.53 -8.66
CA LEU A 517 12.64 -4.98 -7.83
C LEU A 517 12.14 -6.02 -6.83
N THR A 518 12.01 -7.29 -7.22
CA THR A 518 11.69 -8.39 -6.32
C THR A 518 12.75 -8.54 -5.22
N PHE A 519 14.04 -8.46 -5.59
CA PHE A 519 15.13 -8.51 -4.63
C PHE A 519 15.07 -7.34 -3.64
N PHE A 520 14.92 -6.09 -4.10
CA PHE A 520 14.81 -4.93 -3.21
C PHE A 520 13.58 -5.01 -2.33
N TYR A 521 12.43 -5.41 -2.90
CA TYR A 521 11.19 -5.51 -2.16
C TYR A 521 11.27 -6.53 -1.02
N ARG A 522 11.92 -7.71 -1.25
CA ARG A 522 12.01 -8.77 -0.24
C ARG A 522 13.17 -8.60 0.74
N PHE A 523 14.29 -8.04 0.29
CA PHE A 523 15.54 -8.01 1.07
C PHE A 523 15.94 -6.62 1.59
N MET A 524 15.46 -5.57 0.98
CA MET A 524 15.81 -4.17 1.31
C MET A 524 14.60 -3.24 1.09
N PRO A 525 13.39 -3.56 1.64
CA PRO A 525 12.19 -2.75 1.42
C PRO A 525 12.36 -1.31 1.89
N GLU A 526 13.19 -1.08 2.92
CA GLU A 526 13.47 0.25 3.44
C GLU A 526 14.11 1.16 2.39
N LEU A 527 14.92 0.62 1.45
CA LEU A 527 15.48 1.40 0.34
C LEU A 527 14.42 1.93 -0.63
N ILE A 528 13.31 1.20 -0.79
CA ILE A 528 12.17 1.66 -1.58
C ILE A 528 11.38 2.70 -0.79
N GLN A 529 11.09 2.43 0.50
CA GLN A 529 10.31 3.30 1.38
C GLN A 529 10.97 4.66 1.57
N GLU A 530 12.29 4.69 1.75
CA GLU A 530 13.08 5.92 1.89
C GLU A 530 13.39 6.59 0.54
N GLY A 531 12.97 5.99 -0.58
CA GLY A 531 13.06 6.59 -1.91
C GLY A 531 14.44 6.55 -2.56
N HIS A 532 15.24 5.53 -2.28
CA HIS A 532 16.59 5.35 -2.84
C HIS A 532 16.63 4.59 -4.16
N ILE A 533 15.54 3.89 -4.55
CA ILE A 533 15.50 3.04 -5.75
C ILE A 533 14.86 3.79 -6.93
N TYR A 534 15.55 3.77 -8.07
CA TYR A 534 15.12 4.43 -9.29
C TYR A 534 15.30 3.50 -10.50
N VAL A 535 14.46 3.69 -11.52
CA VAL A 535 14.61 3.08 -12.85
C VAL A 535 14.96 4.20 -13.82
N SER A 536 16.02 4.02 -14.61
CA SER A 536 16.39 4.96 -15.65
C SER A 536 15.48 4.80 -16.87
N MET A 537 15.15 5.91 -17.48
CA MET A 537 14.33 5.95 -18.71
C MET A 537 15.20 6.46 -19.86
N PRO A 538 15.97 5.58 -20.53
CA PRO A 538 16.73 6.00 -21.71
C PRO A 538 15.79 6.29 -22.89
N PRO A 539 16.18 7.14 -23.86
CA PRO A 539 15.38 7.38 -25.04
C PRO A 539 15.33 6.15 -25.96
N LEU A 540 14.18 5.90 -26.57
CA LEU A 540 13.99 4.85 -27.57
C LEU A 540 14.47 5.28 -28.97
N TYR A 541 14.37 6.58 -29.27
CA TYR A 541 14.66 7.11 -30.60
C TYR A 541 15.54 8.34 -30.56
N LEU A 542 16.41 8.45 -31.57
CA LEU A 542 17.10 9.68 -31.94
C LEU A 542 16.64 10.13 -33.31
N VAL A 543 16.03 11.31 -33.38
CA VAL A 543 15.65 11.97 -34.61
C VAL A 543 16.73 12.99 -34.98
N SER A 544 17.36 12.82 -36.12
CA SER A 544 18.42 13.71 -36.63
C SER A 544 17.92 14.41 -37.88
N PRO A 545 17.55 15.70 -37.81
CA PRO A 545 17.12 16.46 -39.01
C PRO A 545 18.22 16.51 -40.08
N ILE A 546 17.86 16.31 -41.35
CA ILE A 546 18.80 16.38 -42.48
C ILE A 546 19.30 17.83 -42.65
N LYS A 547 18.49 18.81 -42.29
CA LYS A 547 18.88 20.21 -42.27
C LYS A 547 19.75 20.51 -41.06
N LYS A 548 21.03 20.81 -41.27
CA LYS A 548 22.03 21.09 -40.22
C LYS A 548 21.71 22.28 -39.28
N THR A 549 20.61 22.99 -39.50
CA THR A 549 20.17 24.11 -38.68
C THR A 549 19.37 23.68 -37.43
N GLU A 550 18.89 22.46 -37.41
CA GLU A 550 18.11 21.94 -36.30
C GLU A 550 18.96 20.91 -35.50
N LYS A 551 18.76 20.91 -34.19
CA LYS A 551 19.49 19.98 -33.29
C LYS A 551 18.81 18.60 -33.29
N PRO A 552 19.57 17.50 -33.19
CA PRO A 552 19.00 16.18 -32.95
C PRO A 552 18.13 16.18 -31.68
N GLN A 553 17.03 15.43 -31.72
CA GLN A 553 16.08 15.31 -30.61
C GLN A 553 15.97 13.85 -30.19
N TYR A 554 16.02 13.60 -28.87
CA TYR A 554 15.76 12.30 -28.28
C TYR A 554 14.29 12.16 -27.95
N LEU A 555 13.69 11.02 -28.28
CA LEU A 555 12.30 10.69 -27.99
C LEU A 555 12.26 9.43 -27.13
N TYR A 556 11.44 9.47 -26.09
CA TYR A 556 11.50 8.47 -25.02
C TYR A 556 10.47 7.35 -25.17
N ASP A 557 9.43 7.53 -25.98
CA ASP A 557 8.39 6.53 -26.23
C ASP A 557 7.79 6.64 -27.66
N GLU A 558 6.97 5.67 -28.02
CA GLU A 558 6.26 5.62 -29.32
C GLU A 558 5.28 6.80 -29.51
N ARG A 559 4.72 7.30 -28.40
CA ARG A 559 3.79 8.45 -28.47
C ARG A 559 4.53 9.70 -28.86
N ALA A 560 5.70 9.93 -28.26
CA ALA A 560 6.56 11.05 -28.62
C ALA A 560 6.98 10.99 -30.09
N LEU A 561 7.28 9.79 -30.62
CA LEU A 561 7.58 9.61 -32.04
C LEU A 561 6.36 9.92 -32.92
N THR A 562 5.18 9.42 -32.54
CA THR A 562 3.93 9.69 -33.28
C THR A 562 3.59 11.17 -33.28
N GLU A 563 3.76 11.87 -32.17
CA GLU A 563 3.55 13.31 -32.06
C GLU A 563 4.56 14.10 -32.88
N TYR A 564 5.83 13.69 -32.86
CA TYR A 564 6.86 14.29 -33.69
C TYR A 564 6.52 14.16 -35.19
N GLN A 565 6.11 12.95 -35.60
CA GLN A 565 5.71 12.68 -37.00
C GLN A 565 4.45 13.46 -37.44
N LYS A 566 3.47 13.62 -36.54
CA LYS A 566 2.30 14.48 -36.82
C LYS A 566 2.68 15.94 -37.03
N LYS A 567 3.70 16.43 -36.31
CA LYS A 567 4.12 17.83 -36.37
C LYS A 567 5.10 18.15 -37.50
N HIS A 568 6.00 17.22 -37.82
CA HIS A 568 7.11 17.45 -38.74
C HIS A 568 7.03 16.61 -40.04
N GLY A 569 6.03 15.71 -40.15
CA GLY A 569 5.94 14.73 -41.23
C GLY A 569 6.84 13.50 -40.98
N THR A 570 6.83 12.59 -41.95
CA THR A 570 7.63 11.35 -41.90
C THR A 570 8.95 11.41 -42.67
N GLU A 571 9.21 12.54 -43.33
CA GLU A 571 10.37 12.78 -44.19
C GLU A 571 11.19 13.96 -43.68
N GLY A 572 12.49 14.01 -44.02
CA GLY A 572 13.38 15.14 -43.70
C GLY A 572 14.24 14.98 -42.48
N TYR A 573 14.27 13.78 -41.90
CA TYR A 573 15.14 13.40 -40.78
C TYR A 573 15.58 11.94 -40.89
N ASP A 574 16.72 11.62 -40.25
CA ASP A 574 17.16 10.25 -40.02
C ASP A 574 16.64 9.82 -38.65
N LEU A 575 16.00 8.63 -38.60
CA LEU A 575 15.50 8.01 -37.37
C LEU A 575 16.40 6.85 -36.97
N LYS A 576 17.03 6.94 -35.81
CA LYS A 576 17.77 5.85 -35.18
C LYS A 576 16.95 5.32 -34.00
N ARG A 577 16.60 4.04 -34.03
CA ARG A 577 16.01 3.32 -32.86
C ARG A 577 17.13 2.69 -32.06
N PHE A 578 17.16 2.93 -30.75
CA PHE A 578 18.07 2.26 -29.84
C PHE A 578 17.41 0.96 -29.34
N LYS A 579 18.04 -0.19 -29.62
CA LYS A 579 17.58 -1.50 -29.15
C LYS A 579 18.11 -1.82 -27.76
N GLY A 580 19.21 -1.20 -27.37
CA GLY A 580 19.82 -1.34 -26.06
C GLY A 580 20.86 -0.26 -25.77
N LEU A 581 21.23 -0.12 -24.51
CA LEU A 581 22.21 0.87 -24.01
C LEU A 581 23.60 0.67 -24.62
N GLY A 582 23.93 -0.55 -25.03
CA GLY A 582 25.19 -0.87 -25.70
C GLY A 582 25.34 -0.26 -27.09
N GLU A 583 24.24 0.20 -27.73
CA GLU A 583 24.24 0.88 -29.03
C GLU A 583 24.47 2.39 -28.92
N MET A 584 24.41 2.95 -27.71
CA MET A 584 24.69 4.34 -27.44
C MET A 584 26.20 4.55 -27.32
N ASN A 585 26.69 5.58 -28.02
CA ASN A 585 28.08 6.00 -27.76
C ASN A 585 28.18 6.68 -26.36
N PRO A 586 29.39 6.81 -25.81
CA PRO A 586 29.60 7.35 -24.48
C PRO A 586 28.99 8.75 -24.25
N LYS A 587 28.94 9.58 -25.27
CA LYS A 587 28.38 10.93 -25.19
C LYS A 587 26.85 10.88 -25.18
N GLU A 588 26.24 10.06 -26.05
CA GLU A 588 24.78 9.84 -26.08
C GLU A 588 24.30 9.31 -24.71
N LEU A 589 25.02 8.32 -24.15
CA LEU A 589 24.68 7.73 -22.85
C LEU A 589 24.82 8.75 -21.71
N TRP A 590 25.85 9.60 -21.74
CA TRP A 590 26.00 10.69 -20.78
C TRP A 590 24.84 11.68 -20.90
N ASP A 591 24.62 12.22 -22.10
CA ASP A 591 23.68 13.31 -22.34
C ASP A 591 22.22 12.93 -22.02
N THR A 592 21.85 11.64 -22.12
CA THR A 592 20.46 11.18 -21.98
C THR A 592 20.16 10.43 -20.69
N THR A 593 21.16 9.70 -20.13
CA THR A 593 20.88 8.69 -19.08
C THR A 593 21.72 8.90 -17.82
N LEU A 594 22.97 9.36 -17.92
CA LEU A 594 23.86 9.51 -16.77
C LEU A 594 23.90 10.93 -16.22
N ASN A 595 23.74 11.96 -17.06
CA ASN A 595 23.82 13.35 -16.65
C ASN A 595 22.63 13.74 -15.77
N PRO A 596 22.87 14.13 -14.50
CA PRO A 596 21.79 14.52 -13.58
C PRO A 596 20.87 15.64 -14.07
N GLU A 597 21.35 16.52 -14.95
CA GLU A 597 20.60 17.66 -15.46
C GLU A 597 19.59 17.29 -16.55
N ASN A 598 19.84 16.22 -17.31
CA ASN A 598 19.06 15.90 -18.51
C ASN A 598 18.33 14.55 -18.43
N ARG A 599 18.80 13.65 -17.57
CA ARG A 599 18.24 12.28 -17.47
C ARG A 599 16.84 12.25 -16.90
N VAL A 600 16.06 11.26 -17.30
CA VAL A 600 14.76 10.95 -16.73
C VAL A 600 14.90 9.72 -15.83
N LEU A 601 14.49 9.85 -14.57
CA LEU A 601 14.46 8.76 -13.59
C LEU A 601 13.04 8.59 -13.07
N LYS A 602 12.57 7.35 -12.99
CA LYS A 602 11.33 6.99 -12.33
C LYS A 602 11.65 6.44 -10.95
N ARG A 603 11.18 7.11 -9.89
CA ARG A 603 11.32 6.62 -8.52
C ARG A 603 10.39 5.42 -8.32
N VAL A 604 10.89 4.40 -7.65
CA VAL A 604 10.11 3.22 -7.27
C VAL A 604 9.45 3.51 -5.93
N GLU A 605 8.13 3.30 -5.86
CA GLU A 605 7.32 3.54 -4.67
C GLU A 605 6.40 2.35 -4.42
N ILE A 606 6.14 2.05 -3.15
CA ILE A 606 5.15 1.06 -2.74
C ILE A 606 3.90 1.84 -2.33
N GLU A 607 2.89 1.87 -3.21
CA GLU A 607 1.63 2.56 -2.93
C GLU A 607 0.76 1.76 -1.94
N ASP A 608 0.76 0.43 -2.06
CA ASP A 608 0.03 -0.50 -1.21
C ASP A 608 0.90 -1.74 -0.94
N ALA A 609 1.30 -1.95 0.31
CA ALA A 609 2.21 -3.03 0.68
C ALA A 609 1.58 -4.42 0.51
N LYS A 610 0.26 -4.55 0.77
CA LYS A 610 -0.47 -5.82 0.61
C LYS A 610 -0.56 -6.18 -0.87
N LEU A 611 -0.99 -5.23 -1.70
CA LEU A 611 -1.08 -5.42 -3.14
C LEU A 611 0.29 -5.70 -3.75
N ALA A 612 1.34 -4.96 -3.35
CA ALA A 612 2.70 -5.20 -3.81
C ALA A 612 3.18 -6.61 -3.47
N SER A 613 2.90 -7.10 -2.26
CA SER A 613 3.23 -8.48 -1.86
C SER A 613 2.47 -9.51 -2.69
N GLN A 614 1.16 -9.34 -2.86
CA GLN A 614 0.33 -10.25 -3.66
C GLN A 614 0.78 -10.30 -5.11
N VAL A 615 1.02 -9.15 -5.74
CA VAL A 615 1.50 -9.07 -7.13
C VAL A 615 2.89 -9.69 -7.27
N THR A 616 3.80 -9.43 -6.32
CA THR A 616 5.13 -10.03 -6.34
C THR A 616 5.06 -11.55 -6.23
N THR A 617 4.29 -12.08 -5.28
CA THR A 617 4.10 -13.53 -5.12
C THR A 617 3.41 -14.16 -6.33
N MET A 618 2.38 -13.52 -6.87
CA MET A 618 1.66 -13.99 -8.05
C MET A 618 2.55 -14.05 -9.29
N LEU A 619 3.31 -12.99 -9.57
CA LEU A 619 4.13 -12.88 -10.78
C LEU A 619 5.45 -13.64 -10.64
N MET A 620 6.09 -13.63 -9.48
CA MET A 620 7.44 -14.14 -9.26
C MET A 620 7.49 -15.42 -8.45
N GLY A 621 6.41 -15.82 -7.79
CA GLY A 621 6.30 -17.02 -6.96
C GLY A 621 6.39 -18.34 -7.74
N ALA A 622 6.38 -19.46 -7.02
CA ALA A 622 6.50 -20.81 -7.59
C ALA A 622 5.25 -21.24 -8.37
N GLU A 623 4.07 -20.79 -7.95
CA GLU A 623 2.80 -21.16 -8.55
C GLU A 623 2.63 -20.58 -9.97
N VAL A 624 2.21 -21.44 -10.90
CA VAL A 624 2.06 -21.05 -12.32
C VAL A 624 0.62 -20.61 -12.64
N ALA A 625 -0.36 -21.20 -11.97
CA ALA A 625 -1.77 -21.00 -12.29
C ALA A 625 -2.22 -19.54 -12.11
N PRO A 626 -1.95 -18.84 -10.97
CA PRO A 626 -2.32 -17.45 -10.78
C PRO A 626 -1.67 -16.51 -11.80
N ARG A 627 -0.40 -16.78 -12.16
CA ARG A 627 0.31 -16.00 -13.18
C ARG A 627 -0.29 -16.18 -14.57
N ARG A 628 -0.69 -17.40 -14.93
CA ARG A 628 -1.36 -17.67 -16.20
C ARG A 628 -2.69 -16.93 -16.28
N GLU A 629 -3.49 -16.99 -15.24
CA GLU A 629 -4.77 -16.30 -15.16
C GLU A 629 -4.61 -14.80 -15.29
N PHE A 630 -3.67 -14.21 -14.57
CA PHE A 630 -3.33 -12.79 -14.68
C PHE A 630 -2.98 -12.40 -16.13
N ILE A 631 -2.11 -13.17 -16.80
CA ILE A 631 -1.72 -12.91 -18.19
C ILE A 631 -2.94 -12.97 -19.12
N PHE A 632 -3.82 -13.96 -18.96
CA PHE A 632 -5.02 -14.07 -19.80
C PHE A 632 -6.01 -12.91 -19.56
N THR A 633 -6.20 -12.52 -18.32
CA THR A 633 -7.12 -11.44 -17.94
C THR A 633 -6.65 -10.09 -18.49
N HIS A 634 -5.34 -9.82 -18.43
CA HIS A 634 -4.74 -8.55 -18.84
C HIS A 634 -4.10 -8.55 -20.23
N ALA A 635 -4.28 -9.63 -21.00
CA ALA A 635 -3.66 -9.77 -22.34
C ALA A 635 -4.05 -8.64 -23.33
N ARG A 636 -5.23 -8.05 -23.16
CA ARG A 636 -5.70 -6.93 -24.00
C ARG A 636 -5.10 -5.57 -23.63
N GLU A 637 -4.52 -5.46 -22.43
CA GLU A 637 -3.90 -4.24 -21.92
C GLU A 637 -2.39 -4.19 -22.24
N ALA A 638 -1.83 -5.32 -22.65
CA ALA A 638 -0.42 -5.43 -22.97
C ALA A 638 -0.10 -4.75 -24.30
N GLU A 639 0.77 -3.75 -24.26
CA GLU A 639 1.43 -3.22 -25.46
C GLU A 639 2.50 -4.24 -25.89
N ILE A 640 2.19 -5.09 -26.85
CA ILE A 640 3.13 -6.08 -27.37
C ILE A 640 3.85 -5.46 -28.56
N ASP A 641 5.17 -5.37 -28.47
CA ASP A 641 6.05 -5.00 -29.59
C ASP A 641 6.07 -6.18 -30.60
N THR A 642 5.29 -6.10 -31.67
CA THR A 642 5.18 -7.09 -32.74
C THR A 642 6.06 -6.74 -33.93
#